data_8ec2062f95bc7b43f20d6ebb13e49717
#
_entry.id   8ec2062f95bc7b43f20d6ebb13e49717
#
_cell.length_a   1.000
_cell.length_b   1.000
_cell.length_c   1.000
_cell.angle_alpha   90.00
_cell.angle_beta   90.00
_cell.angle_gamma   90.00
#
_symmetry.space_group_name_H-M   'P 1'
#
loop_
_entity.id
_entity.type
_entity.pdbx_description
1 polymer ?
#
loop_
_entity_poly.entity_id
_entity_poly.type
_entity_poly.pdbx_seq_one_letter_code
_entity_poly.pdbx_strand_id
1 'polypeptide(L)'
;LANNTSIFSRKYHQPFVVNGSMPIWRQIEHRAQPLYPVYNEDGTPTYAAAAMVYEGWMRDEAYQEDNKLDAITTTTLTAEPIKDVLKVSADFTYKAIRSKKDRLSPTQTGYTTAGEPHEYNPNSYKSHWTYDTDYVASNIVATWTPKLGENHNLNVVGGWNIEKTKYRNTYLQRRGILYPSLPSFELMDSSEYNVSDGGYDKSMVGIFGRINYTLLNRYIFEFAARYDGSSLFPTNQQWGFFPSGSIGWRISEEPWMKWSRNWLDNFKIRANVGSLGNASIDPYQFLSLMRTSNSASKSIEKSSILINGEQVPYTSWPTMVPASLTWETVTTYDIGVDFDLLRNRLSGSFDYYWRYTNDMLINGPDYPQVLGETSPKGNFGALKTKGWEASLSWRDSFKVGGKPFNYNVKVSVWDSRTWVKDYYNSDGAIYSYYKGQELGDIWGFRTDGYFLTNEEANNWAVDAFHKNGNNFRAYAGDLKFLDLDGNGKIENGGERPTLDNHGDLDIIGNTTPRYQYGINLGANWNGIGLSVFVQGVGKRDWYPMVESGFFWGMYNRPYGYLPKVHTTDAVIMDYSTENWRVTNPGAYYTRRVTYAANRNVGPLTYENDYYLQDASYWRIKNITIDYTFPQELTRKIRIEKLKIYVSGDNIFTHSPLFKHTDMFDPETIGFGDSDYNDTTGGLSGVGQGYSYPMLKTWTIGLNVAF
;
A
#
# COMPACT_ATOMS: atom_id res chain seq x y z
N LEU A 1 33.21 23.49 0.26
CA LEU A 1 31.97 23.66 1.01
C LEU A 1 30.79 23.71 0.06
N ALA A 2 29.79 22.88 0.29
CA ALA A 2 28.51 22.93 -0.43
C ALA A 2 27.37 23.01 0.58
N ASN A 3 26.35 23.79 0.26
CA ASN A 3 25.11 23.84 1.01
C ASN A 3 23.93 23.62 0.06
N ASN A 4 23.01 22.76 0.45
CA ASN A 4 21.78 22.52 -0.27
C ASN A 4 20.62 22.73 0.71
N THR A 5 19.75 23.67 0.40
CA THR A 5 18.56 23.98 1.18
C THR A 5 17.32 23.86 0.31
N SER A 6 16.34 23.12 0.81
CA SER A 6 15.04 22.96 0.16
C SER A 6 13.94 23.27 1.16
N ILE A 7 12.97 24.06 0.74
CA ILE A 7 11.80 24.41 1.54
C ILE A 7 10.56 24.10 0.71
N PHE A 8 9.71 23.22 1.22
CA PHE A 8 8.43 22.89 0.62
C PHE A 8 7.30 23.31 1.55
N SER A 9 6.39 24.12 1.02
CA SER A 9 5.14 24.43 1.71
C SER A 9 3.98 23.85 0.92
N ARG A 10 3.10 23.13 1.61
CA ARG A 10 1.92 22.55 1.02
C ARG A 10 0.71 22.86 1.88
N LYS A 11 -0.32 23.42 1.25
CA LYS A 11 -1.65 23.53 1.81
C LYS A 11 -2.55 22.54 1.09
N TYR A 12 -3.21 21.70 1.86
CA TYR A 12 -4.17 20.73 1.37
C TYR A 12 -5.51 21.00 2.05
N HIS A 13 -6.54 21.22 1.24
CA HIS A 13 -7.90 21.45 1.71
C HIS A 13 -8.80 20.40 1.06
N GLN A 14 -9.57 19.71 1.86
CA GLN A 14 -10.50 18.71 1.38
C GLN A 14 -11.82 18.79 2.12
N PRO A 15 -12.94 18.54 1.46
CA PRO A 15 -14.21 18.33 2.12
C PRO A 15 -14.10 17.19 3.14
N PHE A 16 -14.74 17.33 4.27
CA PHE A 16 -14.75 16.33 5.32
C PHE A 16 -16.14 15.78 5.51
N VAL A 17 -16.27 14.46 5.54
CA VAL A 17 -17.53 13.79 5.79
C VAL A 17 -17.73 13.63 7.29
N VAL A 18 -18.82 14.19 7.80
CA VAL A 18 -19.10 14.36 9.23
C VAL A 18 -19.18 13.04 10.00
N ASN A 19 -19.53 11.94 9.36
CA ASN A 19 -19.78 10.67 10.05
C ASN A 19 -18.56 9.73 10.05
N GLY A 20 -17.42 10.23 10.52
CA GLY A 20 -16.32 9.37 10.91
C GLY A 20 -15.26 9.11 9.83
N SER A 21 -14.58 8.05 9.98
CA SER A 21 -13.37 7.63 9.30
C SER A 21 -13.54 7.14 7.85
N MET A 22 -14.73 7.26 7.24
CA MET A 22 -14.94 6.73 5.90
C MET A 22 -14.37 7.66 4.83
N PRO A 23 -13.57 7.16 3.85
CA PRO A 23 -13.16 7.94 2.70
C PRO A 23 -14.36 8.51 1.93
N ILE A 24 -14.23 9.70 1.36
CA ILE A 24 -15.31 10.36 0.63
C ILE A 24 -15.88 9.49 -0.50
N TRP A 25 -15.01 8.72 -1.16
CA TRP A 25 -15.39 7.79 -2.23
C TRP A 25 -16.35 6.71 -1.73
N ARG A 26 -16.06 6.12 -0.58
CA ARG A 26 -16.96 5.16 0.09
C ARG A 26 -18.28 5.80 0.52
N GLN A 27 -18.25 7.05 0.97
CA GLN A 27 -19.48 7.75 1.36
C GLN A 27 -20.41 7.99 0.17
N ILE A 28 -19.88 8.39 -0.97
CA ILE A 28 -20.65 8.56 -2.20
C ILE A 28 -21.32 7.23 -2.57
N GLU A 29 -20.58 6.15 -2.54
CA GLU A 29 -21.08 4.83 -2.89
C GLU A 29 -22.12 4.31 -1.87
N HIS A 30 -21.80 4.39 -0.58
CA HIS A 30 -22.68 3.85 0.48
C HIS A 30 -23.93 4.68 0.74
N ARG A 31 -23.87 5.99 0.53
CA ARG A 31 -24.89 6.91 1.01
C ARG A 31 -25.56 7.74 -0.08
N ALA A 32 -24.97 7.82 -1.26
CA ALA A 32 -25.62 8.47 -2.39
C ALA A 32 -26.79 7.59 -2.89
N GLN A 33 -27.96 7.84 -2.36
CA GLN A 33 -29.17 7.12 -2.74
C GLN A 33 -29.78 7.78 -3.99
N PRO A 34 -29.65 7.18 -5.17
CA PRO A 34 -30.04 7.83 -6.44
C PRO A 34 -31.54 8.10 -6.57
N LEU A 35 -32.36 7.50 -5.69
CA LEU A 35 -33.81 7.67 -5.68
C LEU A 35 -34.29 8.89 -4.86
N TYR A 36 -33.39 9.51 -4.10
CA TYR A 36 -33.75 10.68 -3.28
C TYR A 36 -33.12 11.94 -3.88
N PRO A 37 -33.92 13.00 -4.07
CA PRO A 37 -33.38 14.29 -4.51
C PRO A 37 -32.47 14.89 -3.43
N VAL A 38 -31.46 15.65 -3.86
CA VAL A 38 -30.56 16.38 -2.95
C VAL A 38 -31.28 17.57 -2.33
N TYR A 39 -32.15 18.22 -3.10
CA TYR A 39 -32.91 19.40 -2.69
C TYR A 39 -34.40 19.19 -2.83
N ASN A 40 -35.16 19.78 -1.92
CA ASN A 40 -36.61 19.96 -2.02
C ASN A 40 -36.93 21.01 -3.11
N GLU A 41 -38.21 21.14 -3.50
CA GLU A 41 -38.64 22.10 -4.51
C GLU A 41 -38.38 23.56 -4.12
N ASP A 42 -38.31 23.87 -2.83
CA ASP A 42 -37.98 25.19 -2.28
C ASP A 42 -36.44 25.46 -2.22
N GLY A 43 -35.61 24.51 -2.65
CA GLY A 43 -34.17 24.63 -2.62
C GLY A 43 -33.52 24.29 -1.28
N THR A 44 -34.26 23.86 -0.30
CA THR A 44 -33.70 23.34 0.96
C THR A 44 -33.14 21.92 0.79
N PRO A 45 -32.07 21.55 1.53
CA PRO A 45 -31.52 20.21 1.47
C PRO A 45 -32.53 19.19 2.02
N THR A 46 -32.68 18.08 1.35
CA THR A 46 -33.54 17.01 1.86
C THR A 46 -32.94 16.36 3.10
N TYR A 47 -33.79 15.72 3.90
CA TYR A 47 -33.35 14.86 5.00
C TYR A 47 -32.34 13.81 4.53
N ALA A 48 -32.54 13.21 3.37
CA ALA A 48 -31.65 12.22 2.80
C ALA A 48 -30.27 12.84 2.43
N ALA A 49 -30.26 14.05 1.87
CA ALA A 49 -29.02 14.75 1.55
C ALA A 49 -28.21 15.10 2.80
N ALA A 50 -28.85 15.56 3.87
CA ALA A 50 -28.22 15.83 5.15
C ALA A 50 -27.70 14.53 5.80
N ALA A 51 -28.45 13.44 5.72
CA ALA A 51 -28.05 12.12 6.18
C ALA A 51 -26.83 11.58 5.42
N MET A 52 -26.72 11.89 4.13
CA MET A 52 -25.59 11.54 3.27
C MET A 52 -24.44 12.53 3.37
N VAL A 53 -24.61 13.61 4.16
CA VAL A 53 -23.60 14.66 4.36
C VAL A 53 -23.23 15.42 3.06
N TYR A 54 -24.11 15.35 2.07
CA TYR A 54 -23.87 15.89 0.72
C TYR A 54 -23.69 17.40 0.74
N GLU A 55 -24.51 18.08 1.56
CA GLU A 55 -24.54 19.54 1.55
C GLU A 55 -23.35 20.19 2.23
N GLY A 56 -22.97 19.69 3.40
CA GLY A 56 -21.77 20.18 4.07
C GLY A 56 -20.51 19.94 3.22
N TRP A 57 -20.53 18.90 2.41
CA TRP A 57 -19.47 18.63 1.45
C TRP A 57 -19.54 19.55 0.24
N MET A 58 -20.71 19.73 -0.37
CA MET A 58 -20.91 20.58 -1.55
C MET A 58 -20.70 22.06 -1.25
N ARG A 59 -21.01 22.52 -0.04
CA ARG A 59 -20.86 23.91 0.41
C ARG A 59 -19.52 24.20 1.10
N ASP A 60 -18.64 23.20 1.25
CA ASP A 60 -17.36 23.34 1.95
C ASP A 60 -17.51 23.80 3.43
N GLU A 61 -18.66 23.54 4.03
CA GLU A 61 -18.93 23.86 5.44
C GLU A 61 -18.27 22.85 6.38
N ALA A 62 -18.12 21.59 5.95
CA ALA A 62 -17.38 20.56 6.64
C ALA A 62 -16.07 20.29 5.89
N TYR A 63 -14.95 20.61 6.51
CA TYR A 63 -13.65 20.49 5.84
C TYR A 63 -12.53 20.00 6.76
N GLN A 64 -11.48 19.52 6.13
CA GLN A 64 -10.19 19.30 6.75
C GLN A 64 -9.12 20.06 5.97
N GLU A 65 -8.35 20.86 6.68
CA GLU A 65 -7.23 21.61 6.15
C GLU A 65 -5.92 21.10 6.74
N ASP A 66 -4.98 20.74 5.90
CA ASP A 66 -3.62 20.33 6.27
C ASP A 66 -2.60 21.34 5.71
N ASN A 67 -1.90 22.01 6.61
CA ASN A 67 -0.81 22.92 6.29
C ASN A 67 0.51 22.29 6.71
N LYS A 68 1.40 22.01 5.76
CA LYS A 68 2.68 21.37 6.02
C LYS A 68 3.84 22.19 5.48
N LEU A 69 4.84 22.41 6.32
CA LEU A 69 6.12 23.00 5.97
C LEU A 69 7.22 21.96 6.20
N ASP A 70 7.94 21.62 5.16
CA ASP A 70 9.14 20.80 5.18
C ASP A 70 10.35 21.66 4.83
N ALA A 71 11.25 21.87 5.75
CA ALA A 71 12.51 22.58 5.53
C ALA A 71 13.68 21.64 5.80
N ILE A 72 14.57 21.47 4.84
CA ILE A 72 15.78 20.68 4.98
C ILE A 72 16.99 21.47 4.51
N THR A 73 18.05 21.46 5.28
CA THR A 73 19.34 22.01 4.90
C THR A 73 20.43 20.98 5.16
N THR A 74 21.31 20.80 4.18
CA THR A 74 22.50 19.94 4.30
C THR A 74 23.72 20.75 3.95
N THR A 75 24.68 20.81 4.85
CA THR A 75 25.99 21.43 4.63
C THR A 75 27.03 20.32 4.56
N THR A 76 27.77 20.29 3.46
CA THR A 76 28.85 19.30 3.21
C THR A 76 30.18 20.00 3.10
N LEU A 77 31.13 19.55 3.89
CA LEU A 77 32.54 19.91 3.81
C LEU A 77 33.31 18.73 3.19
N THR A 78 34.04 19.00 2.11
CA THR A 78 34.88 17.99 1.46
C THR A 78 36.32 18.48 1.46
N ALA A 79 37.24 17.63 1.85
CA ALA A 79 38.68 17.83 1.79
C ALA A 79 39.33 16.68 1.03
N GLU A 80 40.35 16.97 0.25
CA GLU A 80 41.20 16.00 -0.43
C GLU A 80 42.66 16.17 0.07
N PRO A 81 42.99 15.61 1.25
CA PRO A 81 44.30 15.74 1.82
C PRO A 81 45.40 15.21 0.89
N ILE A 82 45.06 14.18 0.10
CA ILE A 82 45.96 13.65 -0.96
C ILE A 82 45.10 13.60 -2.23
N LYS A 83 45.41 14.48 -3.16
CA LYS A 83 44.67 14.63 -4.42
C LYS A 83 44.51 13.31 -5.16
N ASP A 84 43.30 12.99 -5.56
CA ASP A 84 42.90 11.76 -6.27
C ASP A 84 43.18 10.44 -5.51
N VAL A 85 43.61 10.51 -4.23
CA VAL A 85 43.92 9.32 -3.42
C VAL A 85 43.11 9.25 -2.14
N LEU A 86 43.03 10.35 -1.39
CA LEU A 86 42.30 10.39 -0.12
C LEU A 86 41.32 11.56 -0.11
N LYS A 87 40.02 11.23 -0.03
CA LYS A 87 38.96 12.19 0.09
C LYS A 87 38.22 11.97 1.42
N VAL A 88 38.02 13.03 2.17
CA VAL A 88 37.23 13.02 3.41
C VAL A 88 36.07 14.01 3.25
N SER A 89 34.87 13.56 3.52
CA SER A 89 33.68 14.41 3.52
C SER A 89 32.95 14.31 4.86
N ALA A 90 32.50 15.44 5.35
CA ALA A 90 31.64 15.55 6.51
C ALA A 90 30.38 16.30 6.11
N ASP A 91 29.22 15.78 6.43
CA ASP A 91 27.96 16.49 6.25
C ASP A 91 27.17 16.61 7.53
N PHE A 92 26.38 17.66 7.59
CA PHE A 92 25.44 17.93 8.64
C PHE A 92 24.10 18.30 8.00
N THR A 93 23.07 17.58 8.38
CA THR A 93 21.69 17.79 7.91
C THR A 93 20.79 18.17 9.07
N TYR A 94 20.03 19.23 8.88
CA TYR A 94 18.89 19.57 9.75
C TYR A 94 17.61 19.57 8.91
N LYS A 95 16.58 18.87 9.40
CA LYS A 95 15.26 18.88 8.79
C LYS A 95 14.21 19.22 9.83
N ALA A 96 13.37 20.20 9.53
CA ALA A 96 12.21 20.59 10.31
C ALA A 96 10.93 20.30 9.52
N ILE A 97 10.03 19.52 10.10
CA ILE A 97 8.68 19.31 9.57
C ILE A 97 7.71 19.92 10.56
N ARG A 98 6.86 20.82 10.08
CA ARG A 98 5.79 21.45 10.85
C ARG A 98 4.48 21.22 10.11
N SER A 99 3.57 20.51 10.75
CA SER A 99 2.26 20.25 10.17
C SER A 99 1.16 20.70 11.13
N LYS A 100 0.18 21.40 10.59
CA LYS A 100 -1.04 21.79 11.29
C LYS A 100 -2.21 21.25 10.52
N LYS A 101 -3.10 20.59 11.23
CA LYS A 101 -4.31 20.01 10.67
C LYS A 101 -5.51 20.57 11.44
N ASP A 102 -6.41 21.16 10.70
CA ASP A 102 -7.69 21.66 11.22
C ASP A 102 -8.83 20.85 10.60
N ARG A 103 -9.81 20.47 11.42
CA ARG A 103 -11.02 19.80 10.97
C ARG A 103 -12.21 20.50 11.56
N LEU A 104 -13.19 20.83 10.71
CA LEU A 104 -14.48 21.39 11.08
C LEU A 104 -15.59 20.41 10.71
N SER A 105 -16.44 20.09 11.66
CA SER A 105 -17.56 19.17 11.51
C SER A 105 -18.81 19.80 12.15
N PRO A 106 -19.51 20.69 11.42
CA PRO A 106 -20.70 21.38 11.94
C PRO A 106 -21.91 20.44 11.97
N THR A 107 -22.96 20.85 12.70
CA THR A 107 -24.28 20.27 12.56
C THR A 107 -24.82 20.59 11.18
N GLN A 108 -25.50 19.63 10.58
CA GLN A 108 -26.15 19.78 9.27
C GLN A 108 -27.66 19.58 9.45
N THR A 109 -28.44 20.41 8.79
CA THR A 109 -29.89 20.35 8.84
C THR A 109 -30.45 19.97 7.47
N GLY A 110 -31.23 18.88 7.44
CA GLY A 110 -32.02 18.52 6.28
C GLY A 110 -33.51 18.75 6.59
N TYR A 111 -34.31 18.83 5.55
CA TYR A 111 -35.75 19.10 5.69
C TYR A 111 -36.58 17.98 5.07
N THR A 112 -37.66 17.65 5.71
CA THR A 112 -38.68 16.79 5.10
C THR A 112 -39.43 17.54 4.00
N THR A 113 -40.18 16.83 3.15
CA THR A 113 -41.06 17.45 2.16
C THR A 113 -42.15 18.34 2.77
N ALA A 114 -42.43 18.19 4.04
CA ALA A 114 -43.38 19.06 4.81
C ALA A 114 -42.68 20.30 5.40
N GLY A 115 -41.35 20.47 5.15
CA GLY A 115 -40.59 21.60 5.68
C GLY A 115 -40.10 21.44 7.12
N GLU A 116 -40.28 20.27 7.73
CA GLU A 116 -39.79 19.99 9.09
C GLU A 116 -38.27 19.83 9.09
N PRO A 117 -37.52 20.59 9.92
CA PRO A 117 -36.09 20.47 10.05
C PRO A 117 -35.71 19.20 10.80
N HIS A 118 -34.64 18.59 10.36
CA HIS A 118 -34.02 17.44 11.01
C HIS A 118 -32.49 17.62 11.07
N GLU A 119 -31.95 17.66 12.27
CA GLU A 119 -30.51 17.84 12.47
C GLU A 119 -29.77 16.52 12.33
N TYR A 120 -28.73 16.58 11.52
CA TYR A 120 -27.74 15.52 11.36
C TYR A 120 -26.42 15.92 12.03
N ASN A 121 -25.77 14.98 12.71
CA ASN A 121 -24.59 15.24 13.50
C ASN A 121 -24.80 16.33 14.58
N PRO A 122 -25.71 16.10 15.53
CA PRO A 122 -25.92 17.04 16.63
C PRO A 122 -24.67 17.26 17.49
N ASN A 123 -23.67 16.38 17.39
CA ASN A 123 -22.39 16.46 18.06
C ASN A 123 -21.34 17.18 17.21
N SER A 124 -21.64 18.39 16.73
CA SER A 124 -20.71 19.20 15.98
C SER A 124 -19.39 19.44 16.75
N TYR A 125 -18.26 19.49 16.05
CA TYR A 125 -16.96 19.68 16.68
C TYR A 125 -15.94 20.36 15.76
N LYS A 126 -14.96 21.00 16.38
CA LYS A 126 -13.71 21.41 15.74
C LYS A 126 -12.57 20.65 16.38
N SER A 127 -11.61 20.22 15.55
CA SER A 127 -10.37 19.61 16.02
C SER A 127 -9.17 20.31 15.40
N HIS A 128 -8.11 20.40 16.18
CA HIS A 128 -6.83 20.95 15.78
C HIS A 128 -5.69 20.00 16.19
N TRP A 129 -4.79 19.72 15.26
CA TRP A 129 -3.58 18.95 15.50
C TRP A 129 -2.35 19.76 15.11
N THR A 130 -1.30 19.65 15.89
CA THR A 130 0.04 20.05 15.50
C THR A 130 0.96 18.84 15.51
N TYR A 131 1.85 18.77 14.55
CA TYR A 131 2.88 17.74 14.46
C TYR A 131 4.21 18.39 14.14
N ASP A 132 5.13 18.28 15.06
CA ASP A 132 6.46 18.87 14.97
C ASP A 132 7.51 17.77 14.96
N THR A 133 8.35 17.76 13.90
CA THR A 133 9.48 16.83 13.81
C THR A 133 10.74 17.62 13.55
N ASP A 134 11.74 17.42 14.40
CA ASP A 134 13.11 17.86 14.21
C ASP A 134 14.00 16.63 13.96
N TYR A 135 14.71 16.63 12.86
CA TYR A 135 15.67 15.59 12.50
C TYR A 135 17.03 16.20 12.28
N VAL A 136 18.02 15.60 12.91
CA VAL A 136 19.44 15.97 12.78
C VAL A 136 20.20 14.73 12.37
N ALA A 137 21.07 14.87 11.37
CA ALA A 137 21.99 13.81 10.97
C ALA A 137 23.39 14.37 10.68
N SER A 138 24.40 13.58 10.93
CA SER A 138 25.77 13.87 10.54
C SER A 138 26.47 12.60 10.07
N ASN A 139 27.22 12.72 8.98
CA ASN A 139 28.05 11.66 8.43
C ASN A 139 29.48 12.15 8.30
N ILE A 140 30.43 11.27 8.60
CA ILE A 140 31.85 11.47 8.26
C ILE A 140 32.27 10.25 7.43
N VAL A 141 32.76 10.49 6.21
CA VAL A 141 33.13 9.44 5.26
C VAL A 141 34.51 9.70 4.71
N ALA A 142 35.39 8.73 4.81
CA ALA A 142 36.69 8.73 4.20
C ALA A 142 36.73 7.72 3.02
N THR A 143 37.22 8.15 1.89
CA THR A 143 37.43 7.31 0.70
C THR A 143 38.88 7.32 0.36
N TRP A 144 39.50 6.14 0.28
CA TRP A 144 40.89 5.94 -0.07
C TRP A 144 40.98 5.11 -1.35
N THR A 145 41.63 5.69 -2.38
CA THR A 145 41.77 5.09 -3.69
C THR A 145 43.27 5.14 -4.08
N PRO A 146 44.11 4.21 -3.56
CA PRO A 146 45.54 4.19 -3.83
C PRO A 146 45.81 3.84 -5.29
N LYS A 147 46.89 4.44 -5.85
CA LYS A 147 47.36 4.12 -7.20
C LYS A 147 48.24 2.88 -7.16
N LEU A 148 47.65 1.69 -7.42
CA LEU A 148 48.34 0.39 -7.32
C LEU A 148 48.82 -0.13 -8.67
N GLY A 149 48.79 0.69 -9.74
CA GLY A 149 49.14 0.30 -11.11
C GLY A 149 47.89 -0.05 -11.94
N GLU A 150 48.08 -0.36 -13.23
CA GLU A 150 47.00 -0.53 -14.21
C GLU A 150 46.13 -1.78 -13.98
N ASN A 151 46.66 -2.79 -13.32
CA ASN A 151 46.01 -4.08 -13.11
C ASN A 151 45.23 -4.17 -11.79
N HIS A 152 45.36 -3.19 -10.90
CA HIS A 152 44.81 -3.21 -9.57
C HIS A 152 44.03 -1.94 -9.31
N ASN A 153 42.76 -2.05 -9.10
CA ASN A 153 41.91 -0.95 -8.67
C ASN A 153 41.34 -1.26 -7.29
N LEU A 154 41.74 -0.48 -6.29
CA LEU A 154 41.30 -0.60 -4.91
C LEU A 154 40.60 0.68 -4.50
N ASN A 155 39.39 0.53 -3.96
CA ASN A 155 38.63 1.61 -3.33
C ASN A 155 38.19 1.17 -1.94
N VAL A 156 38.59 1.89 -0.91
CA VAL A 156 38.23 1.64 0.48
C VAL A 156 37.45 2.83 0.99
N VAL A 157 36.26 2.56 1.52
CA VAL A 157 35.40 3.55 2.14
C VAL A 157 35.20 3.16 3.60
N GLY A 158 35.33 4.12 4.50
CA GLY A 158 34.98 3.95 5.89
C GLY A 158 34.27 5.19 6.40
N GLY A 159 33.34 5.00 7.30
CA GLY A 159 32.58 6.13 7.80
C GLY A 159 31.78 5.84 9.04
N TRP A 160 31.24 6.90 9.54
CA TRP A 160 30.38 6.93 10.71
C TRP A 160 29.16 7.81 10.41
N ASN A 161 28.01 7.39 10.90
CA ASN A 161 26.74 8.08 10.82
C ASN A 161 26.11 8.21 12.21
N ILE A 162 25.49 9.35 12.49
CA ILE A 162 24.64 9.56 13.65
C ILE A 162 23.40 10.32 13.22
N GLU A 163 22.25 9.91 13.74
CA GLU A 163 20.99 10.60 13.51
C GLU A 163 20.11 10.64 14.77
N LYS A 164 19.32 11.69 14.88
CA LYS A 164 18.32 11.85 15.94
C LYS A 164 17.06 12.47 15.39
N THR A 165 15.92 11.87 15.74
CA THR A 165 14.58 12.40 15.47
C THR A 165 13.92 12.75 16.78
N LYS A 166 13.38 13.96 16.87
CA LYS A 166 12.49 14.40 17.94
C LYS A 166 11.13 14.70 17.34
N TYR A 167 10.11 14.03 17.81
CA TYR A 167 8.71 14.20 17.37
C TYR A 167 7.84 14.63 18.54
N ARG A 168 6.97 15.59 18.30
CA ARG A 168 5.95 16.07 19.26
C ARG A 168 4.65 16.29 18.53
N ASN A 169 3.55 15.99 19.19
CA ASN A 169 2.22 16.28 18.68
C ASN A 169 1.30 16.78 19.78
N THR A 170 0.34 17.59 19.37
CA THR A 170 -0.74 18.06 20.25
C THR A 170 -2.05 17.90 19.51
N TYR A 171 -3.08 17.51 20.21
CA TYR A 171 -4.45 17.39 19.74
C TYR A 171 -5.40 18.15 20.65
N LEU A 172 -6.27 18.93 20.03
CA LEU A 172 -7.33 19.66 20.70
C LEU A 172 -8.63 19.44 19.94
N GLN A 173 -9.70 19.07 20.64
CA GLN A 173 -11.06 19.02 20.12
C GLN A 173 -12.02 19.65 21.12
N ARG A 174 -12.99 20.39 20.60
CA ARG A 174 -14.14 20.85 21.38
C ARG A 174 -15.43 20.67 20.56
N ARG A 175 -16.54 20.41 21.24
CA ARG A 175 -17.86 20.19 20.64
C ARG A 175 -18.75 21.42 20.80
N GLY A 176 -19.90 21.41 20.12
CA GLY A 176 -20.93 22.45 20.22
C GLY A 176 -20.57 23.71 19.44
N ILE A 177 -20.46 23.62 18.11
CA ILE A 177 -20.21 24.77 17.23
C ILE A 177 -21.47 25.63 17.18
N LEU A 178 -21.40 26.85 17.71
CA LEU A 178 -22.50 27.83 17.65
C LEU A 178 -22.53 28.59 16.31
N TYR A 179 -21.36 28.93 15.80
CA TYR A 179 -21.22 29.72 14.57
C TYR A 179 -20.28 29.02 13.58
N PRO A 180 -20.80 28.24 12.62
CA PRO A 180 -19.96 27.56 11.62
C PRO A 180 -19.09 28.51 10.79
N SER A 181 -19.56 29.73 10.52
CA SER A 181 -18.81 30.75 9.78
C SER A 181 -17.67 31.40 10.60
N LEU A 182 -17.66 31.22 11.92
CA LEU A 182 -16.63 31.73 12.83
C LEU A 182 -16.27 30.62 13.85
N PRO A 183 -15.63 29.53 13.43
CA PRO A 183 -15.41 28.35 14.24
C PRO A 183 -14.26 28.54 15.24
N SER A 184 -14.43 29.43 16.23
CA SER A 184 -13.50 29.61 17.34
C SER A 184 -13.77 28.61 18.46
N PHE A 185 -12.72 28.04 19.08
CA PHE A 185 -12.86 27.19 20.26
C PHE A 185 -13.52 27.90 21.46
N GLU A 186 -13.37 29.20 21.54
CA GLU A 186 -13.99 30.01 22.61
C GLU A 186 -15.51 30.14 22.45
N LEU A 187 -16.00 30.13 21.19
CA LEU A 187 -17.40 30.28 20.84
C LEU A 187 -18.17 28.95 20.77
N MET A 188 -17.70 27.92 21.44
CA MET A 188 -18.36 26.61 21.52
C MET A 188 -19.05 26.45 22.87
N ASP A 189 -20.29 25.98 22.87
CA ASP A 189 -21.11 25.93 24.10
C ASP A 189 -20.92 24.66 24.92
N SER A 190 -20.44 23.57 24.33
CA SER A 190 -20.23 22.32 25.04
C SER A 190 -19.03 22.37 25.96
N SER A 191 -19.19 21.86 27.17
CA SER A 191 -18.09 21.58 28.10
C SER A 191 -17.25 20.36 27.70
N GLU A 192 -17.71 19.59 26.70
CA GLU A 192 -16.97 18.43 26.19
C GLU A 192 -15.78 18.87 25.34
N TYR A 193 -14.58 18.59 25.84
CA TYR A 193 -13.34 18.80 25.12
C TYR A 193 -12.41 17.59 25.28
N ASN A 194 -11.54 17.40 24.31
CA ASN A 194 -10.50 16.41 24.36
C ASN A 194 -9.17 17.09 24.04
N VAL A 195 -8.20 16.94 24.96
CA VAL A 195 -6.85 17.46 24.80
C VAL A 195 -5.88 16.33 25.06
N SER A 196 -4.97 16.13 24.16
CA SER A 196 -3.88 15.18 24.35
C SER A 196 -2.60 15.70 23.70
N ASP A 197 -1.48 15.31 24.23
CA ASP A 197 -0.17 15.52 23.67
C ASP A 197 0.64 14.24 23.71
N GLY A 198 1.68 14.20 22.90
CA GLY A 198 2.53 13.03 22.82
C GLY A 198 3.84 13.34 22.10
N GLY A 199 4.68 12.36 22.03
CA GLY A 199 5.91 12.47 21.28
C GLY A 199 6.93 11.41 21.64
N TYR A 200 8.01 11.42 20.90
CA TYR A 200 9.14 10.51 21.12
C TYR A 200 10.44 11.13 20.65
N ASP A 201 11.53 10.61 21.19
CA ASP A 201 12.88 10.83 20.72
C ASP A 201 13.47 9.47 20.31
N LYS A 202 14.07 9.41 19.12
CA LYS A 202 14.81 8.22 18.66
C LYS A 202 16.14 8.62 18.07
N SER A 203 17.14 7.76 18.23
CA SER A 203 18.50 7.98 17.73
C SER A 203 19.05 6.69 17.13
N MET A 204 19.91 6.84 16.14
CA MET A 204 20.66 5.74 15.53
C MET A 204 22.11 6.18 15.33
N VAL A 205 23.04 5.26 15.53
CA VAL A 205 24.47 5.44 15.29
C VAL A 205 24.95 4.25 14.48
N GLY A 206 25.74 4.50 13.43
CA GLY A 206 26.28 3.44 12.60
C GLY A 206 27.74 3.67 12.25
N ILE A 207 28.53 2.61 12.27
CA ILE A 207 29.89 2.58 11.74
C ILE A 207 29.89 1.62 10.55
N PHE A 208 30.48 2.02 9.44
CA PHE A 208 30.51 1.20 8.24
C PHE A 208 31.83 1.25 7.50
N GLY A 209 32.10 0.17 6.78
CA GLY A 209 33.25 0.07 5.91
C GLY A 209 32.94 -0.72 4.65
N ARG A 210 33.60 -0.40 3.55
CA ARG A 210 33.50 -1.10 2.27
C ARG A 210 34.84 -1.14 1.58
N ILE A 211 35.20 -2.29 1.03
CA ILE A 211 36.36 -2.53 0.22
C ILE A 211 35.92 -3.03 -1.15
N ASN A 212 36.24 -2.30 -2.20
CA ASN A 212 36.09 -2.71 -3.59
C ASN A 212 37.43 -2.95 -4.18
N TYR A 213 37.64 -4.14 -4.74
CA TYR A 213 38.90 -4.50 -5.40
C TYR A 213 38.63 -5.12 -6.77
N THR A 214 39.24 -4.54 -7.81
CA THR A 214 39.15 -5.06 -9.16
C THR A 214 40.55 -5.44 -9.62
N LEU A 215 40.72 -6.72 -9.96
CA LEU A 215 41.96 -7.28 -10.48
C LEU A 215 41.87 -7.46 -11.99
N LEU A 216 42.88 -7.00 -12.73
CA LEU A 216 43.01 -7.15 -14.19
C LEU A 216 41.81 -6.64 -14.98
N ASN A 217 40.98 -5.79 -14.38
CA ASN A 217 39.71 -5.34 -14.92
C ASN A 217 38.69 -6.48 -15.20
N ARG A 218 38.87 -7.66 -14.60
CA ARG A 218 38.09 -8.90 -14.82
C ARG A 218 37.46 -9.43 -13.57
N TYR A 219 38.21 -9.50 -12.48
CA TYR A 219 37.75 -10.08 -11.22
C TYR A 219 37.46 -8.96 -10.26
N ILE A 220 36.17 -8.89 -9.84
CA ILE A 220 35.64 -7.83 -9.00
C ILE A 220 35.25 -8.45 -7.67
N PHE A 221 35.72 -7.88 -6.58
CA PHE A 221 35.41 -8.28 -5.22
C PHE A 221 34.94 -7.06 -4.45
N GLU A 222 33.85 -7.24 -3.75
CA GLU A 222 33.37 -6.25 -2.78
C GLU A 222 33.08 -6.92 -1.45
N PHE A 223 33.52 -6.28 -0.39
CA PHE A 223 33.14 -6.59 0.97
C PHE A 223 32.69 -5.30 1.65
N ALA A 224 31.52 -5.33 2.30
CA ALA A 224 31.03 -4.23 3.12
C ALA A 224 30.43 -4.76 4.43
N ALA A 225 30.53 -3.94 5.48
CA ALA A 225 29.92 -4.25 6.76
C ALA A 225 29.44 -2.97 7.43
N ARG A 226 28.32 -3.09 8.16
CA ARG A 226 27.79 -2.05 9.04
C ARG A 226 27.56 -2.61 10.43
N TYR A 227 27.84 -1.78 11.42
CA TYR A 227 27.53 -2.03 12.82
C TYR A 227 26.69 -0.86 13.34
N ASP A 228 25.39 -1.11 13.51
CA ASP A 228 24.41 -0.07 13.79
C ASP A 228 23.78 -0.28 15.18
N GLY A 229 23.62 0.81 15.92
CA GLY A 229 22.94 0.84 17.22
C GLY A 229 21.71 1.73 17.16
N SER A 230 20.58 1.23 17.69
CA SER A 230 19.30 1.94 17.73
C SER A 230 18.78 2.09 19.16
N SER A 231 18.34 3.31 19.51
CA SER A 231 17.68 3.57 20.80
C SER A 231 16.26 2.99 20.91
N LEU A 232 15.75 2.35 19.86
CA LEU A 232 14.44 1.70 19.85
C LEU A 232 14.45 0.34 20.57
N PHE A 233 15.63 -0.19 20.85
CA PHE A 233 15.82 -1.48 21.51
C PHE A 233 16.41 -1.32 22.93
N PRO A 234 16.22 -2.31 23.82
CA PRO A 234 16.83 -2.31 25.14
C PRO A 234 18.36 -2.29 25.06
N THR A 235 19.01 -1.72 26.05
CA THR A 235 20.46 -1.42 26.05
C THR A 235 21.35 -2.60 25.67
N ASN A 236 20.97 -3.81 26.05
CA ASN A 236 21.70 -5.04 25.73
C ASN A 236 21.42 -5.64 24.35
N GLN A 237 20.46 -5.07 23.58
CA GLN A 237 20.00 -5.56 22.27
C GLN A 237 19.99 -4.47 21.18
N GLN A 238 20.63 -3.33 21.45
CA GLN A 238 20.62 -2.17 20.55
C GLN A 238 21.42 -2.36 19.27
N TRP A 239 22.49 -3.18 19.32
CA TRP A 239 23.47 -3.26 18.27
C TRP A 239 23.25 -4.45 17.34
N GLY A 240 23.31 -4.19 16.03
CA GLY A 240 23.26 -5.18 14.96
C GLY A 240 24.47 -5.11 14.03
N PHE A 241 24.92 -6.27 13.54
CA PHE A 241 26.01 -6.38 12.58
C PHE A 241 25.50 -6.91 11.24
N PHE A 242 25.76 -6.16 10.17
CA PHE A 242 25.18 -6.39 8.84
C PHE A 242 26.31 -6.47 7.79
N PRO A 243 26.87 -7.66 7.53
CA PRO A 243 27.89 -7.86 6.51
C PRO A 243 27.27 -8.08 5.13
N SER A 244 28.04 -7.75 4.08
CA SER A 244 27.73 -8.11 2.70
C SER A 244 29.01 -8.37 1.91
N GLY A 245 28.91 -9.25 0.91
CA GLY A 245 30.00 -9.56 0.01
C GLY A 245 29.50 -9.83 -1.40
N SER A 246 30.27 -9.44 -2.40
CA SER A 246 29.98 -9.76 -3.78
C SER A 246 31.24 -10.15 -4.55
N ILE A 247 31.03 -11.02 -5.53
CA ILE A 247 32.06 -11.39 -6.52
C ILE A 247 31.49 -11.18 -7.92
N GLY A 248 32.33 -10.67 -8.81
CA GLY A 248 31.99 -10.48 -10.21
C GLY A 248 33.13 -10.94 -11.12
N TRP A 249 32.78 -11.63 -12.19
CA TRP A 249 33.70 -12.08 -13.20
C TRP A 249 33.30 -11.58 -14.57
N ARG A 250 34.12 -10.69 -15.16
CA ARG A 250 33.95 -10.18 -16.52
C ARG A 250 34.58 -11.14 -17.52
N ILE A 251 33.81 -12.15 -17.91
CA ILE A 251 34.27 -13.22 -18.81
C ILE A 251 34.67 -12.68 -20.17
N SER A 252 33.98 -11.64 -20.67
CA SER A 252 34.32 -11.01 -21.95
C SER A 252 35.75 -10.43 -22.03
N GLU A 253 36.37 -10.12 -20.90
CA GLU A 253 37.70 -9.59 -20.82
C GLU A 253 38.80 -10.70 -20.79
N GLU A 254 38.37 -11.95 -20.72
CA GLU A 254 39.32 -13.05 -20.71
C GLU A 254 40.07 -13.20 -22.06
N PRO A 255 41.36 -13.59 -22.04
CA PRO A 255 42.14 -13.73 -23.27
C PRO A 255 41.58 -14.71 -24.30
N TRP A 256 40.91 -15.76 -23.81
CA TRP A 256 40.29 -16.78 -24.65
C TRP A 256 38.91 -16.33 -25.24
N MET A 257 38.36 -15.19 -24.79
CA MET A 257 37.12 -14.59 -25.33
C MET A 257 37.38 -13.54 -26.41
N LYS A 258 38.64 -13.34 -26.86
CA LYS A 258 38.97 -12.34 -27.89
C LYS A 258 38.21 -12.54 -29.21
N TRP A 259 37.86 -13.75 -29.54
CA TRP A 259 37.08 -14.09 -30.76
C TRP A 259 35.67 -13.52 -30.76
N SER A 260 35.10 -13.27 -29.60
CA SER A 260 33.69 -12.78 -29.46
C SER A 260 33.60 -11.25 -29.52
N ARG A 261 34.65 -10.49 -29.47
CA ARG A 261 34.68 -9.01 -29.35
C ARG A 261 33.96 -8.27 -30.47
N ASN A 262 33.70 -8.89 -31.59
CA ASN A 262 32.94 -8.27 -32.70
C ASN A 262 31.47 -8.11 -32.42
N TRP A 263 30.92 -8.92 -31.50
CA TRP A 263 29.50 -8.96 -31.18
C TRP A 263 29.19 -8.94 -29.65
N LEU A 264 30.15 -9.37 -28.81
CA LEU A 264 30.04 -9.41 -27.35
C LEU A 264 30.94 -8.32 -26.76
N ASP A 265 30.33 -7.23 -26.32
CA ASP A 265 31.04 -6.08 -25.74
C ASP A 265 31.31 -6.29 -24.25
N ASN A 266 30.37 -6.88 -23.52
CA ASN A 266 30.54 -7.21 -22.12
C ASN A 266 29.71 -8.47 -21.77
N PHE A 267 30.31 -9.33 -20.95
CA PHE A 267 29.62 -10.45 -20.34
C PHE A 267 30.15 -10.66 -18.93
N LYS A 268 29.31 -10.44 -17.92
CA LYS A 268 29.70 -10.52 -16.52
C LYS A 268 28.73 -11.42 -15.77
N ILE A 269 29.27 -12.33 -14.97
CA ILE A 269 28.53 -13.10 -13.96
C ILE A 269 28.85 -12.51 -12.61
N ARG A 270 27.86 -12.43 -11.73
CA ARG A 270 28.00 -11.93 -10.36
C ARG A 270 27.24 -12.80 -9.37
N ALA A 271 27.75 -12.84 -8.15
CA ALA A 271 27.06 -13.45 -7.03
C ALA A 271 27.22 -12.54 -5.80
N ASN A 272 26.15 -12.35 -5.07
CA ASN A 272 26.09 -11.45 -3.94
C ASN A 272 25.43 -12.16 -2.75
N VAL A 273 25.88 -11.83 -1.55
CA VAL A 273 25.22 -12.12 -0.31
C VAL A 273 25.30 -10.90 0.58
N GLY A 274 24.18 -10.50 1.17
CA GLY A 274 24.16 -9.34 2.05
C GLY A 274 23.05 -9.41 3.07
N SER A 275 23.35 -8.92 4.27
CA SER A 275 22.40 -8.77 5.35
C SER A 275 22.12 -7.29 5.62
N LEU A 276 20.85 -6.98 5.87
CA LEU A 276 20.35 -5.66 6.26
C LEU A 276 19.57 -5.78 7.56
N GLY A 277 19.68 -4.77 8.42
CA GLY A 277 18.89 -4.66 9.64
C GLY A 277 17.70 -3.73 9.44
N ASN A 278 16.56 -4.11 9.98
CA ASN A 278 15.37 -3.26 10.08
C ASN A 278 15.04 -3.04 11.56
N ALA A 279 14.86 -1.76 11.94
CA ALA A 279 14.47 -1.32 13.28
C ALA A 279 13.11 -0.61 13.24
N SER A 280 12.19 -1.03 12.37
CA SER A 280 10.87 -0.43 12.21
C SER A 280 9.93 -0.87 13.35
N ILE A 281 10.09 -0.28 14.52
CA ILE A 281 9.26 -0.50 15.70
C ILE A 281 8.92 0.85 16.33
N ASP A 282 7.78 0.90 17.01
CA ASP A 282 7.40 2.09 17.79
C ASP A 282 8.38 2.30 18.95
N PRO A 283 8.73 3.56 19.26
CA PRO A 283 9.59 3.88 20.39
C PRO A 283 9.04 3.37 21.72
N TYR A 284 9.94 3.02 22.63
CA TYR A 284 9.64 2.66 24.03
C TYR A 284 8.89 1.34 24.23
N GLN A 285 8.80 0.46 23.24
CA GLN A 285 8.14 -0.85 23.36
C GLN A 285 8.83 -1.79 24.36
N PHE A 286 10.07 -1.49 24.73
CA PHE A 286 10.82 -2.22 25.75
C PHE A 286 10.61 -1.71 27.18
N LEU A 287 9.79 -0.66 27.37
CA LEU A 287 9.47 -0.12 28.68
C LEU A 287 8.18 -0.75 29.22
N SER A 288 8.25 -1.25 30.42
CA SER A 288 7.07 -1.67 31.16
C SER A 288 6.37 -0.44 31.74
N LEU A 289 5.20 -0.11 31.22
CA LEU A 289 4.47 1.09 31.56
C LEU A 289 3.20 0.78 32.35
N MET A 290 2.95 1.55 33.39
CA MET A 290 1.67 1.56 34.08
C MET A 290 0.80 2.68 33.50
N ARG A 291 -0.46 2.40 33.29
CA ARG A 291 -1.44 3.39 32.83
C ARG A 291 -2.37 3.76 33.98
N THR A 292 -2.56 5.04 34.20
CA THR A 292 -3.57 5.52 35.14
C THR A 292 -4.86 5.75 34.37
N SER A 293 -5.92 5.07 34.76
CA SER A 293 -7.26 5.33 34.25
C SER A 293 -7.76 6.63 34.85
N ASN A 294 -8.09 7.61 34.00
CA ASN A 294 -8.90 8.74 34.39
C ASN A 294 -10.23 8.70 33.63
N SER A 295 -11.26 9.18 34.25
CA SER A 295 -12.64 9.12 33.75
C SER A 295 -12.89 9.90 32.44
N ALA A 296 -11.90 10.63 31.94
CA ALA A 296 -12.03 11.44 30.73
C ALA A 296 -11.85 10.64 29.43
N SER A 297 -11.29 9.43 29.47
CA SER A 297 -11.13 8.59 28.29
C SER A 297 -12.31 7.61 28.16
N LYS A 298 -13.12 7.78 27.10
CA LYS A 298 -14.24 6.87 26.78
C LYS A 298 -13.84 5.44 26.46
N SER A 299 -12.55 5.15 26.32
CA SER A 299 -12.02 3.84 25.95
C SER A 299 -11.47 3.03 27.10
N ILE A 300 -11.47 3.55 28.31
CA ILE A 300 -11.03 2.79 29.49
C ILE A 300 -12.29 2.31 30.21
N GLU A 301 -12.39 1.01 30.38
CA GLU A 301 -13.39 0.41 31.27
C GLU A 301 -13.33 1.14 32.61
N LYS A 302 -14.44 1.79 32.95
CA LYS A 302 -14.58 2.43 34.25
C LYS A 302 -14.34 1.36 35.30
N SER A 303 -13.48 1.64 36.26
CA SER A 303 -13.32 0.79 37.43
C SER A 303 -14.70 0.41 37.95
N SER A 304 -14.98 -0.87 38.09
CA SER A 304 -16.20 -1.36 38.74
C SER A 304 -16.21 -1.03 40.24
N ILE A 305 -15.13 -0.47 40.75
CA ILE A 305 -14.95 -0.12 42.16
C ILE A 305 -15.48 1.30 42.38
N LEU A 306 -16.52 1.40 43.20
CA LEU A 306 -17.05 2.67 43.68
C LEU A 306 -16.51 2.93 45.10
N ILE A 307 -15.89 4.08 45.33
CA ILE A 307 -15.56 4.56 46.65
C ILE A 307 -16.41 5.80 46.93
N ASN A 308 -17.26 5.70 47.95
CA ASN A 308 -18.28 6.73 48.31
C ASN A 308 -19.21 7.08 47.15
N GLY A 309 -19.56 6.11 46.31
CA GLY A 309 -20.45 6.29 45.16
C GLY A 309 -19.78 6.87 43.90
N GLU A 310 -18.50 7.16 43.94
CA GLU A 310 -17.76 7.68 42.80
C GLU A 310 -16.78 6.61 42.25
N GLN A 311 -16.66 6.57 40.94
CA GLN A 311 -15.64 5.75 40.27
C GLN A 311 -14.26 6.37 40.45
N VAL A 312 -13.34 5.64 41.06
CA VAL A 312 -11.97 6.13 41.32
C VAL A 312 -11.02 5.77 40.17
N PRO A 313 -10.03 6.64 39.89
CA PRO A 313 -8.92 6.28 39.01
C PRO A 313 -8.16 5.08 39.57
N TYR A 314 -7.78 4.15 38.71
CA TYR A 314 -6.92 3.05 39.09
C TYR A 314 -5.67 3.02 38.18
N THR A 315 -4.60 2.46 38.68
CA THR A 315 -3.39 2.22 37.90
C THR A 315 -3.40 0.77 37.43
N SER A 316 -3.24 0.57 36.11
CA SER A 316 -3.15 -0.78 35.55
C SER A 316 -1.88 -1.51 36.02
N TRP A 317 -1.88 -2.80 35.91
CA TRP A 317 -0.65 -3.59 36.01
C TRP A 317 0.37 -3.11 34.98
N PRO A 318 1.68 -3.26 35.25
CA PRO A 318 2.72 -2.94 34.29
C PRO A 318 2.55 -3.76 33.00
N THR A 319 2.62 -3.12 31.84
CA THR A 319 2.55 -3.81 30.56
C THR A 319 3.68 -4.82 30.44
N MET A 320 3.38 -5.99 29.88
CA MET A 320 4.40 -7.01 29.62
C MET A 320 5.36 -6.53 28.52
N VAL A 321 6.64 -6.83 28.70
CA VAL A 321 7.67 -6.55 27.68
C VAL A 321 8.25 -7.86 27.17
N PRO A 322 8.63 -7.95 25.88
CA PRO A 322 9.19 -9.17 25.33
C PRO A 322 10.60 -9.43 25.87
N ALA A 323 10.95 -10.70 26.02
CA ALA A 323 12.29 -11.12 26.41
C ALA A 323 13.34 -10.80 25.33
N SER A 324 12.95 -10.80 24.06
CA SER A 324 13.78 -10.41 22.90
C SER A 324 13.09 -9.31 22.12
N LEU A 325 13.79 -8.19 21.95
CA LEU A 325 13.36 -7.05 21.13
C LEU A 325 14.60 -6.43 20.47
N THR A 326 14.94 -6.92 19.29
CA THR A 326 16.11 -6.50 18.54
C THR A 326 15.82 -6.38 17.06
N TRP A 327 16.84 -6.14 16.26
CA TRP A 327 16.78 -5.96 14.83
C TRP A 327 16.12 -7.14 14.10
N GLU A 328 15.21 -6.84 13.19
CA GLU A 328 14.85 -7.78 12.13
C GLU A 328 16.00 -7.86 11.14
N THR A 329 16.31 -9.06 10.66
CA THR A 329 17.42 -9.29 9.75
C THR A 329 16.92 -9.77 8.39
N VAL A 330 17.31 -9.06 7.32
CA VAL A 330 17.00 -9.45 5.93
C VAL A 330 18.28 -9.88 5.24
N THR A 331 18.42 -11.17 4.96
CA THR A 331 19.57 -11.71 4.22
C THR A 331 19.14 -12.11 2.82
N THR A 332 19.81 -11.56 1.81
CA THR A 332 19.57 -11.84 0.40
C THR A 332 20.79 -12.52 -0.21
N TYR A 333 20.55 -13.59 -0.94
CA TYR A 333 21.49 -14.26 -1.84
C TYR A 333 21.03 -13.99 -3.26
N ASP A 334 21.94 -13.56 -4.13
CA ASP A 334 21.63 -13.17 -5.48
C ASP A 334 22.68 -13.69 -6.45
N ILE A 335 22.25 -14.19 -7.61
CA ILE A 335 23.09 -14.57 -8.72
C ILE A 335 22.59 -13.85 -9.96
N GLY A 336 23.47 -13.13 -10.63
CA GLY A 336 23.12 -12.31 -11.78
C GLY A 336 24.07 -12.43 -12.94
N VAL A 337 23.55 -12.07 -14.11
CA VAL A 337 24.30 -11.99 -15.38
C VAL A 337 24.00 -10.64 -16.02
N ASP A 338 25.07 -9.95 -16.45
CA ASP A 338 24.97 -8.72 -17.23
C ASP A 338 25.64 -8.94 -18.58
N PHE A 339 25.02 -8.46 -19.66
CA PHE A 339 25.59 -8.55 -21.00
C PHE A 339 25.33 -7.31 -21.84
N ASP A 340 26.31 -6.98 -22.69
CA ASP A 340 26.20 -5.97 -23.73
C ASP A 340 26.68 -6.57 -25.05
N LEU A 341 25.85 -6.42 -26.08
CA LEU A 341 26.07 -7.04 -27.41
C LEU A 341 25.94 -6.00 -28.52
N LEU A 342 26.53 -6.34 -29.67
CA LEU A 342 26.35 -5.63 -30.95
C LEU A 342 26.76 -4.14 -30.86
N ARG A 343 27.93 -3.87 -30.27
CA ARG A 343 28.47 -2.52 -30.02
C ARG A 343 27.54 -1.74 -29.08
N ASN A 344 27.18 -2.38 -27.98
CA ASN A 344 26.27 -1.84 -26.96
C ASN A 344 24.88 -1.43 -27.50
N ARG A 345 24.40 -2.03 -28.60
CA ARG A 345 23.02 -1.82 -29.06
C ARG A 345 22.04 -2.62 -28.23
N LEU A 346 22.39 -3.84 -27.87
CA LEU A 346 21.58 -4.69 -27.01
C LEU A 346 22.28 -4.86 -25.67
N SER A 347 21.63 -4.45 -24.59
CA SER A 347 22.09 -4.63 -23.20
C SER A 347 21.02 -5.37 -22.41
N GLY A 348 21.44 -6.24 -21.50
CA GLY A 348 20.51 -6.95 -20.64
C GLY A 348 21.12 -7.36 -19.33
N SER A 349 20.22 -7.64 -18.38
CA SER A 349 20.56 -8.25 -17.10
C SER A 349 19.49 -9.27 -16.70
N PHE A 350 19.92 -10.28 -16.00
CA PHE A 350 19.05 -11.25 -15.36
C PHE A 350 19.56 -11.56 -13.97
N ASP A 351 18.67 -11.52 -12.97
CA ASP A 351 18.94 -11.79 -11.57
C ASP A 351 17.99 -12.85 -11.05
N TYR A 352 18.49 -13.74 -10.22
CA TYR A 352 17.69 -14.66 -9.44
C TYR A 352 18.13 -14.60 -7.99
N TYR A 353 17.17 -14.39 -7.06
CA TYR A 353 17.48 -14.17 -5.66
C TYR A 353 16.61 -14.99 -4.71
N TRP A 354 17.21 -15.25 -3.52
CA TRP A 354 16.53 -15.75 -2.34
C TRP A 354 16.72 -14.75 -1.23
N ARG A 355 15.61 -14.38 -0.57
CA ARG A 355 15.61 -13.44 0.55
C ARG A 355 14.97 -14.13 1.75
N TYR A 356 15.65 -14.06 2.88
CA TYR A 356 15.14 -14.51 4.18
C TYR A 356 15.01 -13.28 5.07
N THR A 357 13.79 -13.04 5.57
CA THR A 357 13.53 -12.07 6.62
C THR A 357 13.33 -12.86 7.90
N ASN A 358 14.23 -12.72 8.85
CA ASN A 358 14.19 -13.42 10.13
C ASN A 358 14.01 -12.41 11.25
N ASP A 359 13.62 -12.91 12.41
CA ASP A 359 13.46 -12.13 13.63
C ASP A 359 12.46 -10.98 13.48
N MET A 360 11.40 -11.19 12.69
CA MET A 360 10.37 -10.18 12.44
C MET A 360 9.61 -9.86 13.72
N LEU A 361 9.37 -8.58 13.93
CA LEU A 361 8.67 -8.05 15.10
C LEU A 361 7.16 -8.18 14.92
N ILE A 362 6.62 -9.27 15.42
CA ILE A 362 5.19 -9.61 15.38
C ILE A 362 4.66 -9.85 16.80
N ASN A 363 3.35 -9.93 16.96
CA ASN A 363 2.74 -10.33 18.23
C ASN A 363 3.24 -11.73 18.62
N GLY A 364 3.54 -11.89 19.90
CA GLY A 364 3.95 -13.19 20.45
C GLY A 364 2.76 -14.16 20.61
N PRO A 365 3.02 -15.33 21.19
CA PRO A 365 1.98 -16.30 21.48
C PRO A 365 0.91 -15.74 22.40
N ASP A 366 -0.34 -16.10 22.16
CA ASP A 366 -1.45 -15.71 23.03
C ASP A 366 -1.23 -16.25 24.46
N TYR A 367 -1.33 -15.37 25.42
CA TYR A 367 -1.27 -15.75 26.82
C TYR A 367 -2.66 -16.14 27.34
N PRO A 368 -2.73 -17.02 28.36
CA PRO A 368 -3.99 -17.30 29.01
C PRO A 368 -4.68 -16.01 29.49
N GLN A 369 -5.96 -15.88 29.21
CA GLN A 369 -6.76 -14.67 29.55
C GLN A 369 -6.71 -14.31 31.04
N VAL A 370 -6.42 -15.27 31.91
CA VAL A 370 -6.25 -15.05 33.35
C VAL A 370 -5.11 -14.08 33.69
N LEU A 371 -4.16 -13.88 32.78
CA LEU A 371 -3.08 -12.90 32.97
C LEU A 371 -3.56 -11.44 32.78
N GLY A 372 -4.72 -11.21 32.14
CA GLY A 372 -5.28 -9.88 31.92
C GLY A 372 -4.46 -8.97 31.02
N GLU A 373 -3.46 -9.51 30.30
CA GLU A 373 -2.55 -8.76 29.43
C GLU A 373 -2.45 -9.41 28.05
N THR A 374 -2.21 -8.58 27.05
CA THR A 374 -1.98 -9.04 25.68
C THR A 374 -0.50 -9.40 25.48
N SER A 375 -0.22 -10.35 24.59
CA SER A 375 1.15 -10.71 24.26
C SER A 375 1.91 -9.52 23.65
N PRO A 376 3.11 -9.22 24.14
CA PRO A 376 3.95 -8.17 23.57
C PRO A 376 4.51 -8.58 22.22
N LYS A 377 4.79 -7.60 21.37
CA LYS A 377 5.53 -7.83 20.11
C LYS A 377 6.98 -8.23 20.43
N GLY A 378 7.48 -9.21 19.70
CA GLY A 378 8.87 -9.67 19.79
C GLY A 378 9.34 -10.27 18.46
N ASN A 379 10.56 -10.79 18.43
CA ASN A 379 11.18 -11.34 17.23
C ASN A 379 10.70 -12.78 16.96
N PHE A 380 9.44 -12.96 16.55
CA PHE A 380 8.77 -14.26 16.44
C PHE A 380 8.46 -14.70 15.01
N GLY A 381 8.64 -13.82 14.00
CA GLY A 381 8.26 -14.11 12.63
C GLY A 381 9.43 -14.32 11.69
N ALA A 382 9.20 -15.11 10.63
CA ALA A 382 10.16 -15.22 9.53
C ALA A 382 9.45 -15.43 8.18
N LEU A 383 10.01 -14.83 7.11
CA LEU A 383 9.56 -14.99 5.74
C LEU A 383 10.69 -15.51 4.85
N LYS A 384 10.29 -16.16 3.76
CA LYS A 384 11.18 -16.56 2.67
C LYS A 384 10.61 -16.08 1.35
N THR A 385 11.39 -15.27 0.63
CA THR A 385 11.03 -14.80 -0.71
C THR A 385 11.98 -15.42 -1.74
N LYS A 386 11.44 -15.80 -2.89
CA LYS A 386 12.19 -16.14 -4.11
C LYS A 386 11.70 -15.24 -5.22
N GLY A 387 12.63 -14.73 -6.01
CA GLY A 387 12.26 -13.87 -7.12
C GLY A 387 13.32 -13.87 -8.22
N TRP A 388 12.92 -13.32 -9.36
CA TRP A 388 13.80 -13.08 -10.48
C TRP A 388 13.45 -11.74 -11.12
N GLU A 389 14.47 -11.13 -11.72
CA GLU A 389 14.35 -9.87 -12.44
C GLU A 389 15.09 -9.98 -13.77
N ALA A 390 14.50 -9.44 -14.83
CA ALA A 390 15.12 -9.41 -16.14
C ALA A 390 14.94 -8.03 -16.77
N SER A 391 15.97 -7.52 -17.40
CA SER A 391 15.87 -6.31 -18.20
C SER A 391 16.57 -6.51 -19.54
N LEU A 392 15.95 -5.96 -20.60
CA LEU A 392 16.50 -5.95 -21.94
C LEU A 392 16.32 -4.56 -22.54
N SER A 393 17.40 -3.99 -23.05
CA SER A 393 17.42 -2.67 -23.66
C SER A 393 18.03 -2.74 -25.05
N TRP A 394 17.29 -2.26 -26.04
CA TRP A 394 17.76 -2.07 -27.39
C TRP A 394 17.84 -0.58 -27.70
N ARG A 395 18.96 -0.14 -28.28
CA ARG A 395 19.14 1.22 -28.79
C ARG A 395 19.84 1.20 -30.13
N ASP A 396 19.34 1.99 -31.06
CA ASP A 396 19.96 2.10 -32.38
C ASP A 396 19.66 3.46 -33.02
N SER A 397 20.34 3.74 -34.14
CA SER A 397 20.21 4.98 -34.86
C SER A 397 20.36 4.75 -36.36
N PHE A 398 19.49 5.35 -37.15
CA PHE A 398 19.57 5.38 -38.60
C PHE A 398 19.20 6.76 -39.13
N LYS A 399 19.45 7.06 -40.40
CA LYS A 399 19.14 8.37 -40.99
C LYS A 399 17.76 8.35 -41.66
N VAL A 400 16.95 9.35 -41.34
CA VAL A 400 15.67 9.66 -42.01
C VAL A 400 15.75 11.09 -42.54
N GLY A 401 15.59 11.27 -43.85
CA GLY A 401 15.73 12.58 -44.48
C GLY A 401 17.08 13.26 -44.24
N GLY A 402 18.17 12.45 -44.18
CA GLY A 402 19.51 12.94 -43.93
C GLY A 402 19.85 13.25 -42.45
N LYS A 403 18.84 13.22 -41.56
CA LYS A 403 18.99 13.49 -40.12
C LYS A 403 18.92 12.19 -39.30
N PRO A 404 19.67 12.07 -38.17
CA PRO A 404 19.65 10.86 -37.35
C PRO A 404 18.27 10.71 -36.69
N PHE A 405 17.72 9.48 -36.82
CA PHE A 405 16.60 8.99 -36.05
C PHE A 405 17.15 8.05 -34.99
N ASN A 406 17.09 8.43 -33.72
CA ASN A 406 17.54 7.62 -32.60
C ASN A 406 16.32 7.00 -31.92
N TYR A 407 16.39 5.71 -31.59
CA TYR A 407 15.32 5.06 -30.83
C TYR A 407 15.88 4.10 -29.80
N ASN A 408 15.11 3.87 -28.76
CA ASN A 408 15.40 2.90 -27.73
C ASN A 408 14.10 2.22 -27.24
N VAL A 409 14.28 0.96 -26.91
CA VAL A 409 13.24 0.14 -26.27
C VAL A 409 13.86 -0.53 -25.06
N LYS A 410 13.27 -0.36 -23.88
CA LYS A 410 13.69 -1.10 -22.68
C LYS A 410 12.49 -1.84 -22.12
N VAL A 411 12.66 -3.14 -21.92
CA VAL A 411 11.68 -4.01 -21.25
C VAL A 411 12.30 -4.49 -19.94
N SER A 412 11.56 -4.37 -18.86
CA SER A 412 11.91 -4.93 -17.56
C SER A 412 10.75 -5.78 -17.08
N VAL A 413 11.03 -6.99 -16.62
CA VAL A 413 10.05 -7.93 -16.09
C VAL A 413 10.60 -8.51 -14.80
N TRP A 414 9.75 -8.62 -13.78
CA TRP A 414 10.14 -9.23 -12.50
C TRP A 414 8.97 -9.97 -11.88
N ASP A 415 9.32 -10.95 -11.07
CA ASP A 415 8.35 -11.74 -10.34
C ASP A 415 8.95 -12.24 -9.02
N SER A 416 8.13 -12.30 -7.99
CA SER A 416 8.54 -12.86 -6.71
C SER A 416 7.38 -13.52 -5.98
N ARG A 417 7.72 -14.53 -5.18
CA ARG A 417 6.78 -15.22 -4.27
C ARG A 417 7.36 -15.23 -2.88
N THR A 418 6.50 -15.01 -1.89
CA THR A 418 6.89 -14.96 -0.48
C THR A 418 6.07 -15.96 0.32
N TRP A 419 6.74 -16.75 1.14
CA TRP A 419 6.12 -17.74 2.03
C TRP A 419 6.43 -17.39 3.48
N VAL A 420 5.47 -17.66 4.34
CA VAL A 420 5.65 -17.64 5.79
C VAL A 420 6.55 -18.80 6.17
N LYS A 421 7.72 -18.51 6.73
CA LYS A 421 8.68 -19.51 7.21
C LYS A 421 8.42 -19.86 8.67
N ASP A 422 8.09 -18.82 9.46
CA ASP A 422 7.79 -18.95 10.87
C ASP A 422 6.77 -17.90 11.31
N TYR A 423 5.75 -18.34 12.04
CA TYR A 423 4.70 -17.50 12.61
C TYR A 423 4.02 -18.27 13.73
N TYR A 424 3.64 -17.58 14.81
CA TYR A 424 2.93 -18.23 15.90
C TYR A 424 1.45 -18.40 15.54
N ASN A 425 1.08 -19.64 15.28
CA ASN A 425 -0.29 -20.06 15.00
C ASN A 425 -0.41 -21.54 15.44
N SER A 426 -0.69 -21.72 16.72
CA SER A 426 -0.63 -23.04 17.39
C SER A 426 -1.74 -24.00 16.95
N ASP A 427 -2.88 -23.47 16.57
CA ASP A 427 -4.06 -24.20 16.15
C ASP A 427 -4.18 -24.34 14.62
N GLY A 428 -3.24 -23.74 13.87
CA GLY A 428 -3.22 -23.81 12.41
C GLY A 428 -4.39 -23.09 11.74
N ALA A 429 -4.95 -22.05 12.39
CA ALA A 429 -6.08 -21.29 11.87
C ALA A 429 -5.76 -20.65 10.50
N ILE A 430 -6.60 -20.92 9.50
CA ILE A 430 -6.34 -20.47 8.11
C ILE A 430 -6.60 -18.98 7.87
N TYR A 431 -7.33 -18.29 8.74
CA TYR A 431 -7.56 -16.83 8.71
C TYR A 431 -6.43 -16.04 9.39
N SER A 432 -5.41 -16.71 9.90
CA SER A 432 -4.16 -16.13 10.38
C SER A 432 -3.00 -16.63 9.53
N TYR A 433 -1.84 -15.99 9.64
CA TYR A 433 -0.66 -16.52 8.97
C TYR A 433 -0.26 -17.87 9.57
N TYR A 434 0.14 -18.79 8.71
CA TYR A 434 0.61 -20.12 9.10
C TYR A 434 1.88 -20.50 8.34
N LYS A 435 2.67 -21.39 8.91
CA LYS A 435 3.91 -21.87 8.31
C LYS A 435 3.65 -22.56 6.98
N GLY A 436 4.32 -22.11 5.93
CA GLY A 436 4.20 -22.63 4.56
C GLY A 436 3.20 -21.87 3.69
N GLN A 437 2.38 -20.99 4.25
CA GLN A 437 1.45 -20.13 3.51
C GLN A 437 2.21 -19.24 2.50
N GLU A 438 1.74 -19.14 1.29
CA GLU A 438 2.15 -18.10 0.38
C GLU A 438 1.41 -16.79 0.72
N LEU A 439 2.13 -15.68 0.83
CA LEU A 439 1.48 -14.41 1.12
C LEU A 439 0.52 -14.04 -0.01
N GLY A 440 -0.68 -13.62 0.38
CA GLY A 440 -1.73 -13.22 -0.54
C GLY A 440 -2.68 -14.34 -0.95
N ASP A 441 -2.52 -15.58 -0.44
CA ASP A 441 -3.46 -16.67 -0.69
C ASP A 441 -4.87 -16.28 -0.21
N ILE A 442 -5.86 -16.56 -1.06
CA ILE A 442 -7.28 -16.36 -0.79
C ILE A 442 -7.90 -17.74 -0.58
N TRP A 443 -8.39 -17.97 0.64
CA TRP A 443 -9.21 -19.14 0.94
C TRP A 443 -10.66 -18.86 0.56
N GLY A 444 -11.34 -19.84 -0.05
CA GLY A 444 -12.73 -19.69 -0.46
C GLY A 444 -13.30 -21.00 -0.98
N PHE A 445 -14.58 -20.97 -1.33
CA PHE A 445 -15.27 -22.12 -1.89
C PHE A 445 -15.02 -22.25 -3.39
N ARG A 446 -14.90 -23.51 -3.85
CA ARG A 446 -15.00 -23.85 -5.27
C ARG A 446 -16.47 -23.97 -5.65
N THR A 447 -16.80 -23.59 -6.88
CA THR A 447 -18.16 -23.57 -7.38
C THR A 447 -18.33 -24.34 -8.69
N ASP A 448 -19.55 -24.82 -8.95
CA ASP A 448 -19.99 -25.33 -10.24
C ASP A 448 -21.14 -24.47 -10.80
N GLY A 449 -20.91 -23.14 -10.85
CA GLY A 449 -21.92 -22.17 -11.27
C GLY A 449 -23.01 -21.96 -10.21
N TYR A 450 -24.28 -21.98 -10.65
CA TYR A 450 -25.44 -21.84 -9.78
C TYR A 450 -26.53 -22.86 -10.15
N PHE A 451 -27.38 -23.19 -9.20
CA PHE A 451 -28.48 -24.12 -9.40
C PHE A 451 -29.49 -23.59 -10.42
N LEU A 452 -29.85 -24.42 -11.39
CA LEU A 452 -30.85 -24.05 -12.41
C LEU A 452 -32.29 -24.32 -11.96
N THR A 453 -32.49 -25.28 -11.06
CA THR A 453 -33.82 -25.64 -10.52
C THR A 453 -33.75 -25.92 -9.01
N ASN A 454 -34.90 -25.81 -8.32
CA ASN A 454 -35.01 -26.23 -6.94
C ASN A 454 -34.82 -27.76 -6.78
N GLU A 455 -35.16 -28.56 -7.77
CA GLU A 455 -34.93 -30.00 -7.75
C GLU A 455 -33.43 -30.30 -7.70
N GLU A 456 -32.63 -29.63 -8.53
CA GLU A 456 -31.18 -29.75 -8.51
C GLU A 456 -30.62 -29.38 -7.14
N ALA A 457 -31.03 -28.21 -6.57
CA ALA A 457 -30.59 -27.74 -5.27
C ALA A 457 -30.96 -28.71 -4.14
N ASN A 458 -32.13 -29.35 -4.20
CA ASN A 458 -32.59 -30.33 -3.20
C ASN A 458 -31.81 -31.64 -3.22
N ASN A 459 -31.27 -32.01 -4.37
CA ASN A 459 -30.49 -33.25 -4.56
C ASN A 459 -28.98 -33.03 -4.39
N TRP A 460 -28.55 -31.81 -4.05
CA TRP A 460 -27.14 -31.46 -3.79
C TRP A 460 -26.74 -31.72 -2.35
N ALA A 461 -25.44 -31.62 -2.07
CA ALA A 461 -24.92 -31.66 -0.70
C ALA A 461 -25.62 -30.60 0.20
N VAL A 462 -25.83 -30.92 1.47
CA VAL A 462 -26.52 -30.04 2.41
C VAL A 462 -25.65 -28.80 2.68
N ASP A 463 -26.15 -27.65 2.31
CA ASP A 463 -25.43 -26.37 2.41
C ASP A 463 -25.83 -25.63 3.69
N ALA A 464 -24.91 -25.50 4.61
CA ALA A 464 -25.11 -24.80 5.87
C ALA A 464 -25.06 -23.26 5.75
N PHE A 465 -24.67 -22.71 4.60
CA PHE A 465 -24.44 -21.28 4.40
C PHE A 465 -25.57 -20.56 3.68
N HIS A 466 -26.32 -21.24 2.82
CA HIS A 466 -27.48 -20.67 2.18
C HIS A 466 -28.64 -20.49 3.17
N LYS A 467 -28.54 -19.46 3.98
CA LYS A 467 -29.58 -19.14 4.94
C LYS A 467 -30.66 -18.28 4.31
N ASN A 468 -31.78 -18.91 3.96
CA ASN A 468 -33.00 -18.24 3.51
C ASN A 468 -33.99 -18.15 4.67
N GLY A 469 -33.98 -17.05 5.40
CA GLY A 469 -34.74 -16.91 6.65
C GLY A 469 -34.16 -17.79 7.77
N ASN A 470 -35.00 -18.69 8.31
CA ASN A 470 -34.57 -19.66 9.34
C ASN A 470 -34.15 -21.03 8.76
N ASN A 471 -34.18 -21.19 7.43
CA ASN A 471 -33.87 -22.44 6.76
C ASN A 471 -32.48 -22.36 6.10
N PHE A 472 -31.63 -23.34 6.39
CA PHE A 472 -30.36 -23.54 5.70
C PHE A 472 -30.65 -24.38 4.45
N ARG A 473 -30.90 -23.73 3.32
CA ARG A 473 -31.27 -24.37 2.07
C ARG A 473 -30.92 -23.48 0.88
N ALA A 474 -30.24 -24.04 -0.11
CA ALA A 474 -30.06 -23.43 -1.41
C ALA A 474 -31.34 -23.54 -2.26
N TYR A 475 -31.49 -22.63 -3.20
CA TYR A 475 -32.56 -22.60 -4.19
C TYR A 475 -31.98 -22.37 -5.58
N ALA A 476 -32.82 -22.59 -6.60
CA ALA A 476 -32.46 -22.19 -7.95
C ALA A 476 -31.95 -20.74 -7.99
N GLY A 477 -30.86 -20.50 -8.72
CA GLY A 477 -30.20 -19.21 -8.83
C GLY A 477 -29.21 -18.86 -7.70
N ASP A 478 -29.05 -19.70 -6.67
CA ASP A 478 -27.99 -19.58 -5.67
C ASP A 478 -26.71 -20.28 -6.19
N LEU A 479 -25.53 -19.83 -5.72
CA LEU A 479 -24.25 -20.47 -6.08
C LEU A 479 -24.24 -21.96 -5.64
N LYS A 480 -23.68 -22.80 -6.48
CA LYS A 480 -23.53 -24.22 -6.24
C LYS A 480 -22.11 -24.49 -5.78
N PHE A 481 -21.89 -24.54 -4.47
CA PHE A 481 -20.61 -24.87 -3.87
C PHE A 481 -20.32 -26.37 -4.01
N LEU A 482 -19.04 -26.71 -4.17
CA LEU A 482 -18.58 -28.09 -4.28
C LEU A 482 -18.30 -28.69 -2.91
N ASP A 483 -18.80 -29.90 -2.70
CA ASP A 483 -18.43 -30.77 -1.58
C ASP A 483 -17.07 -31.42 -1.90
N LEU A 484 -15.99 -30.85 -1.38
CA LEU A 484 -14.63 -31.25 -1.70
C LEU A 484 -14.16 -32.47 -0.93
N ASP A 485 -14.64 -32.69 0.27
CA ASP A 485 -14.29 -33.84 1.08
C ASP A 485 -15.25 -35.05 0.91
N GLY A 486 -16.36 -34.87 0.21
CA GLY A 486 -17.33 -35.91 -0.16
C GLY A 486 -18.19 -36.36 0.99
N ASN A 487 -18.35 -35.54 2.05
CA ASN A 487 -19.12 -35.92 3.24
C ASN A 487 -20.64 -35.67 3.12
N GLY A 488 -21.09 -35.09 2.01
CA GLY A 488 -22.48 -34.75 1.70
C GLY A 488 -22.95 -33.44 2.30
N LYS A 489 -22.04 -32.58 2.77
CA LYS A 489 -22.32 -31.26 3.32
C LYS A 489 -21.35 -30.23 2.73
N ILE A 490 -21.78 -28.99 2.68
CA ILE A 490 -20.93 -27.85 2.40
C ILE A 490 -20.65 -27.13 3.70
N GLU A 491 -19.39 -27.11 4.14
CA GLU A 491 -19.00 -26.51 5.42
C GLU A 491 -17.59 -25.89 5.36
N ASN A 492 -17.32 -24.95 6.26
CA ASN A 492 -16.05 -24.21 6.31
C ASN A 492 -15.12 -24.61 7.46
N GLY A 493 -15.35 -25.76 8.07
CA GLY A 493 -14.57 -26.20 9.24
C GLY A 493 -14.99 -25.55 10.58
N GLY A 494 -16.14 -24.84 10.60
CA GLY A 494 -16.71 -24.27 11.83
C GLY A 494 -16.31 -22.80 12.08
N GLU A 495 -16.40 -22.36 13.33
CA GLU A 495 -16.10 -20.96 13.72
C GLU A 495 -14.61 -20.59 13.56
N ARG A 496 -13.73 -21.58 13.65
CA ARG A 496 -12.27 -21.40 13.52
C ARG A 496 -11.69 -22.48 12.59
N PRO A 497 -11.82 -22.30 11.27
CA PRO A 497 -11.24 -23.24 10.31
C PRO A 497 -9.71 -23.29 10.44
N THR A 498 -9.18 -24.51 10.35
CA THR A 498 -7.75 -24.79 10.48
C THR A 498 -7.24 -25.57 9.27
N LEU A 499 -5.93 -25.69 9.11
CA LEU A 499 -5.33 -26.50 8.06
C LEU A 499 -5.79 -27.97 8.06
N ASP A 500 -6.07 -28.52 9.24
CA ASP A 500 -6.52 -29.91 9.40
C ASP A 500 -8.06 -30.04 9.33
N ASN A 501 -8.79 -28.94 9.47
CA ASN A 501 -10.24 -28.89 9.42
C ASN A 501 -10.71 -27.56 8.82
N HIS A 502 -10.69 -27.46 7.49
CA HIS A 502 -11.16 -26.31 6.73
C HIS A 502 -12.46 -26.59 5.95
N GLY A 503 -13.04 -27.81 6.12
CA GLY A 503 -14.20 -28.22 5.33
C GLY A 503 -13.92 -28.14 3.84
N ASP A 504 -14.84 -27.54 3.08
CA ASP A 504 -14.76 -27.40 1.63
C ASP A 504 -14.03 -26.13 1.14
N LEU A 505 -13.34 -25.44 2.05
CA LEU A 505 -12.50 -24.32 1.65
C LEU A 505 -11.24 -24.80 0.94
N ASP A 506 -10.82 -24.07 -0.10
CA ASP A 506 -9.58 -24.28 -0.86
C ASP A 506 -8.91 -22.95 -1.15
N ILE A 507 -7.63 -22.95 -1.54
CA ILE A 507 -6.95 -21.75 -2.03
C ILE A 507 -7.43 -21.49 -3.45
N ILE A 508 -8.29 -20.48 -3.61
CA ILE A 508 -8.94 -20.14 -4.89
C ILE A 508 -8.16 -19.12 -5.73
N GLY A 509 -7.27 -18.34 -5.10
CA GLY A 509 -6.51 -17.30 -5.77
C GLY A 509 -5.38 -16.73 -4.93
N ASN A 510 -4.68 -15.73 -5.48
CA ASN A 510 -3.63 -15.01 -4.78
C ASN A 510 -3.61 -13.53 -5.21
N THR A 511 -3.57 -12.63 -4.24
CA THR A 511 -3.65 -11.18 -4.44
C THR A 511 -2.33 -10.50 -4.74
N THR A 512 -1.21 -11.23 -4.56
CA THR A 512 0.12 -10.69 -4.84
C THR A 512 0.28 -10.43 -6.33
N PRO A 513 0.67 -9.20 -6.75
CA PRO A 513 0.94 -8.92 -8.15
C PRO A 513 2.10 -9.79 -8.68
N ARG A 514 1.85 -10.53 -9.75
CA ARG A 514 2.80 -11.43 -10.38
C ARG A 514 3.14 -10.97 -11.79
N TYR A 515 4.34 -11.32 -12.28
CA TYR A 515 4.81 -10.99 -13.62
C TYR A 515 4.65 -9.49 -13.90
N GLN A 516 5.19 -8.67 -13.02
CA GLN A 516 5.16 -7.23 -13.18
C GLN A 516 6.15 -6.82 -14.28
N TYR A 517 5.74 -5.85 -15.11
CA TYR A 517 6.59 -5.41 -16.20
C TYR A 517 6.48 -3.91 -16.48
N GLY A 518 7.57 -3.37 -17.03
CA GLY A 518 7.64 -2.01 -17.52
C GLY A 518 8.27 -1.97 -18.91
N ILE A 519 7.68 -1.21 -19.82
CA ILE A 519 8.19 -0.99 -21.17
C ILE A 519 8.42 0.50 -21.38
N ASN A 520 9.66 0.88 -21.67
CA ASN A 520 10.04 2.24 -22.03
C ASN A 520 10.36 2.28 -23.52
N LEU A 521 9.69 3.17 -24.24
CA LEU A 521 9.93 3.46 -25.64
C LEU A 521 10.40 4.90 -25.77
N GLY A 522 11.49 5.13 -26.48
CA GLY A 522 11.98 6.46 -26.76
C GLY A 522 12.32 6.60 -28.24
N ALA A 523 12.00 7.74 -28.82
CA ALA A 523 12.41 8.10 -30.17
C ALA A 523 12.75 9.59 -30.24
N ASN A 524 13.75 9.92 -31.03
CA ASN A 524 14.15 11.32 -31.26
C ASN A 524 14.53 11.53 -32.72
N TRP A 525 13.95 12.52 -33.35
CA TRP A 525 14.24 12.89 -34.72
C TRP A 525 14.07 14.40 -34.94
N ASN A 526 15.12 15.04 -35.42
CA ASN A 526 15.09 16.44 -35.82
C ASN A 526 14.47 17.40 -34.79
N GLY A 527 14.79 17.21 -33.50
CA GLY A 527 14.27 18.01 -32.40
C GLY A 527 12.94 17.52 -31.83
N ILE A 528 12.21 16.61 -32.53
CA ILE A 528 11.00 15.98 -32.02
C ILE A 528 11.41 14.78 -31.18
N GLY A 529 10.94 14.73 -29.93
CA GLY A 529 11.10 13.61 -29.01
C GLY A 529 9.76 12.95 -28.71
N LEU A 530 9.77 11.63 -28.60
CA LEU A 530 8.67 10.81 -28.10
C LEU A 530 9.18 9.91 -26.98
N SER A 531 8.49 9.89 -25.87
CA SER A 531 8.72 8.96 -24.76
C SER A 531 7.40 8.33 -24.35
N VAL A 532 7.38 7.01 -24.22
CA VAL A 532 6.19 6.27 -23.74
C VAL A 532 6.64 5.29 -22.66
N PHE A 533 5.94 5.29 -21.53
CA PHE A 533 6.11 4.32 -20.47
C PHE A 533 4.83 3.52 -20.27
N VAL A 534 4.93 2.22 -20.41
CA VAL A 534 3.85 1.25 -20.13
C VAL A 534 4.23 0.43 -18.91
N GLN A 535 3.30 0.28 -17.99
CA GLN A 535 3.41 -0.58 -16.82
C GLN A 535 2.30 -1.62 -16.85
N GLY A 536 2.59 -2.83 -16.35
CA GLY A 536 1.58 -3.86 -16.24
C GLY A 536 1.88 -4.89 -15.15
N VAL A 537 0.83 -5.63 -14.80
CA VAL A 537 0.81 -6.77 -13.90
C VAL A 537 0.17 -7.92 -14.66
N GLY A 538 0.90 -9.03 -14.84
CA GLY A 538 0.45 -10.14 -15.66
C GLY A 538 -0.56 -11.06 -14.98
N LYS A 539 -0.57 -11.10 -13.64
CA LYS A 539 -1.55 -11.85 -12.85
C LYS A 539 -1.75 -11.19 -11.50
N ARG A 540 -2.99 -11.01 -11.09
CA ARG A 540 -3.42 -10.59 -9.77
C ARG A 540 -4.88 -10.96 -9.57
N ASP A 541 -5.19 -11.69 -8.52
CA ASP A 541 -6.57 -12.00 -8.16
C ASP A 541 -7.08 -10.97 -7.14
N TRP A 542 -8.35 -10.63 -7.23
CA TRP A 542 -9.04 -9.76 -6.28
C TRP A 542 -10.45 -10.27 -6.03
N TYR A 543 -10.84 -10.36 -4.77
CA TYR A 543 -12.20 -10.71 -4.40
C TYR A 543 -12.93 -9.47 -3.88
N PRO A 544 -14.08 -9.08 -4.47
CA PRO A 544 -14.90 -7.98 -3.99
C PRO A 544 -15.64 -8.39 -2.71
N MET A 545 -15.23 -7.87 -1.56
CA MET A 545 -15.94 -8.11 -0.30
C MET A 545 -17.40 -7.69 -0.39
N VAL A 546 -18.26 -8.28 0.44
CA VAL A 546 -19.69 -7.98 0.48
C VAL A 546 -19.98 -6.48 0.66
N GLU A 547 -19.09 -5.73 1.33
CA GLU A 547 -19.21 -4.28 1.50
C GLU A 547 -18.82 -3.47 0.25
N SER A 548 -18.32 -4.10 -0.81
CA SER A 548 -18.00 -3.43 -2.08
C SER A 548 -19.30 -3.10 -2.85
N GLY A 549 -19.90 -1.98 -2.54
CA GLY A 549 -21.19 -1.62 -3.12
C GLY A 549 -21.12 -1.25 -4.60
N PHE A 550 -19.99 -0.78 -5.12
CA PHE A 550 -19.79 -0.59 -6.55
C PHE A 550 -19.79 -1.90 -7.34
N PHE A 551 -19.35 -2.99 -6.72
CA PHE A 551 -19.43 -4.32 -7.33
C PHE A 551 -20.80 -4.97 -7.11
N TRP A 552 -21.28 -4.98 -5.86
CA TRP A 552 -22.48 -5.69 -5.47
C TRP A 552 -23.78 -4.87 -5.63
N GLY A 553 -23.70 -3.53 -5.61
CA GLY A 553 -24.86 -2.65 -5.74
C GLY A 553 -26.01 -3.06 -4.85
N MET A 554 -27.16 -3.37 -5.45
CA MET A 554 -28.39 -3.79 -4.72
C MET A 554 -28.25 -5.14 -4.01
N TYR A 555 -27.28 -5.97 -4.33
CA TYR A 555 -27.01 -7.21 -3.57
C TYR A 555 -26.47 -6.90 -2.18
N ASN A 556 -25.70 -5.82 -2.05
CA ASN A 556 -25.25 -5.35 -0.74
C ASN A 556 -26.32 -4.48 -0.07
N ARG A 557 -26.84 -3.46 -0.78
CA ARG A 557 -27.78 -2.48 -0.20
C ARG A 557 -28.91 -2.18 -1.20
N PRO A 558 -30.19 -2.42 -0.82
CA PRO A 558 -31.31 -2.24 -1.76
C PRO A 558 -31.53 -0.79 -2.18
N TYR A 559 -30.98 0.17 -1.45
CA TYR A 559 -31.03 1.60 -1.72
C TYR A 559 -29.74 2.17 -2.30
N GLY A 560 -28.73 1.34 -2.52
CA GLY A 560 -27.44 1.76 -3.04
C GLY A 560 -27.45 1.99 -4.55
N TYR A 561 -26.28 2.25 -5.08
CA TYR A 561 -26.05 2.36 -6.52
C TYR A 561 -26.48 1.09 -7.25
N LEU A 562 -27.16 1.25 -8.38
CA LEU A 562 -27.55 0.14 -9.27
C LEU A 562 -26.68 0.13 -10.53
N PRO A 563 -25.62 -0.69 -10.59
CA PRO A 563 -24.85 -0.87 -11.81
C PRO A 563 -25.75 -1.41 -12.93
N LYS A 564 -25.54 -0.92 -14.15
CA LYS A 564 -26.29 -1.38 -15.33
C LYS A 564 -26.20 -2.91 -15.51
N VAL A 565 -25.05 -3.49 -15.25
CA VAL A 565 -24.82 -4.94 -15.35
C VAL A 565 -25.76 -5.76 -14.45
N HIS A 566 -26.17 -5.24 -13.29
CA HIS A 566 -27.14 -5.92 -12.42
C HIS A 566 -28.56 -5.97 -12.99
N THR A 567 -28.86 -5.20 -14.02
CA THR A 567 -30.16 -5.24 -14.70
C THR A 567 -30.13 -6.07 -15.97
N THR A 568 -28.96 -6.21 -16.59
CA THR A 568 -28.78 -6.88 -17.89
C THR A 568 -28.19 -8.28 -17.79
N ASP A 569 -27.44 -8.56 -16.72
CA ASP A 569 -26.66 -9.80 -16.55
C ASP A 569 -26.91 -10.47 -15.19
N ALA A 570 -28.11 -10.32 -14.65
CA ALA A 570 -28.56 -11.00 -13.44
C ALA A 570 -29.52 -12.13 -13.77
N VAL A 571 -29.50 -13.16 -12.94
CA VAL A 571 -30.43 -14.31 -13.04
C VAL A 571 -31.88 -13.84 -12.95
N ILE A 572 -32.70 -14.30 -13.88
CA ILE A 572 -34.16 -14.12 -13.92
C ILE A 572 -34.80 -15.43 -13.53
N MET A 573 -35.67 -15.36 -12.53
CA MET A 573 -36.32 -16.50 -11.90
C MET A 573 -37.76 -16.65 -12.41
N ASP A 574 -38.18 -17.89 -12.68
CA ASP A 574 -39.56 -18.28 -12.80
C ASP A 574 -40.06 -18.89 -11.48
N TYR A 575 -40.98 -18.21 -10.82
CA TYR A 575 -41.59 -18.59 -9.55
C TYR A 575 -43.01 -19.17 -9.73
N SER A 576 -43.43 -19.48 -10.97
CA SER A 576 -44.79 -19.92 -11.28
C SER A 576 -45.14 -21.29 -10.70
N THR A 577 -44.16 -22.08 -10.33
CA THR A 577 -44.30 -23.40 -9.70
C THR A 577 -43.46 -23.51 -8.43
N GLU A 578 -43.70 -24.50 -7.59
CA GLU A 578 -42.84 -24.76 -6.41
C GLU A 578 -41.42 -25.15 -6.78
N ASN A 579 -41.21 -25.73 -7.99
CA ASN A 579 -39.87 -25.98 -8.55
C ASN A 579 -39.40 -24.73 -9.29
N TRP A 580 -38.91 -23.74 -8.56
CA TRP A 580 -38.36 -22.53 -9.16
C TRP A 580 -37.25 -22.87 -10.14
N ARG A 581 -37.11 -22.09 -11.18
CA ARG A 581 -36.09 -22.29 -12.19
C ARG A 581 -35.54 -20.99 -12.74
N VAL A 582 -34.28 -21.05 -13.15
CA VAL A 582 -33.62 -19.97 -13.88
C VAL A 582 -34.07 -19.96 -15.33
N THR A 583 -34.50 -18.80 -15.84
CA THR A 583 -34.99 -18.66 -17.23
C THR A 583 -33.91 -18.16 -18.19
N ASN A 584 -32.84 -17.55 -17.71
CA ASN A 584 -31.69 -17.03 -18.45
C ASN A 584 -30.37 -17.64 -17.98
N PRO A 585 -30.14 -18.95 -18.16
CA PRO A 585 -28.89 -19.58 -17.74
C PRO A 585 -27.69 -18.93 -18.46
N GLY A 586 -26.64 -18.68 -17.74
CA GLY A 586 -25.45 -17.97 -18.24
C GLY A 586 -25.35 -16.51 -17.79
N ALA A 587 -26.34 -15.97 -17.06
CA ALA A 587 -26.20 -14.69 -16.38
C ALA A 587 -25.10 -14.75 -15.32
N TYR A 588 -24.34 -13.65 -15.19
CA TYR A 588 -23.20 -13.62 -14.28
C TYR A 588 -23.60 -13.46 -12.80
N TYR A 589 -24.55 -12.56 -12.51
CA TYR A 589 -25.00 -12.34 -11.14
C TYR A 589 -26.09 -13.32 -10.75
N THR A 590 -25.96 -13.97 -9.61
CA THR A 590 -26.95 -14.90 -9.04
C THR A 590 -28.29 -14.22 -8.76
N ARG A 591 -29.29 -14.98 -8.33
CA ARG A 591 -30.59 -14.42 -7.98
C ARG A 591 -30.47 -13.39 -6.85
N ARG A 592 -31.33 -12.38 -6.87
CA ARG A 592 -31.43 -11.40 -5.80
C ARG A 592 -32.16 -11.97 -4.60
N VAL A 593 -31.56 -11.86 -3.44
CA VAL A 593 -32.17 -12.24 -2.16
C VAL A 593 -32.31 -11.00 -1.28
N THR A 594 -32.89 -11.15 -0.10
CA THR A 594 -33.03 -10.03 0.83
C THR A 594 -31.68 -9.53 1.29
N TYR A 595 -31.61 -8.24 1.60
CA TYR A 595 -30.39 -7.61 2.16
C TYR A 595 -29.80 -8.38 3.35
N ALA A 596 -30.64 -8.82 4.29
CA ALA A 596 -30.19 -9.58 5.45
C ALA A 596 -29.56 -10.93 5.07
N ALA A 597 -30.13 -11.62 4.08
CA ALA A 597 -29.61 -12.89 3.61
C ALA A 597 -28.28 -12.74 2.85
N ASN A 598 -28.13 -11.68 2.04
CA ASN A 598 -26.87 -11.43 1.34
C ASN A 598 -25.74 -10.99 2.28
N ARG A 599 -26.03 -10.07 3.21
CA ARG A 599 -25.00 -9.43 4.01
C ARG A 599 -24.48 -10.28 5.16
N ASN A 600 -25.33 -11.02 5.84
CA ASN A 600 -24.99 -11.66 7.10
C ASN A 600 -24.73 -13.16 6.99
N VAL A 601 -25.32 -13.83 6.02
CA VAL A 601 -25.29 -15.30 5.93
C VAL A 601 -25.49 -15.83 4.49
N GLY A 602 -25.47 -14.93 3.49
CA GLY A 602 -25.67 -15.34 2.10
C GLY A 602 -24.40 -15.87 1.45
N PRO A 603 -24.55 -16.58 0.32
CA PRO A 603 -23.43 -17.15 -0.42
C PRO A 603 -22.43 -16.10 -0.94
N LEU A 604 -22.85 -14.84 -1.02
CA LEU A 604 -22.00 -13.72 -1.43
C LEU A 604 -21.11 -13.18 -0.30
N THR A 605 -21.32 -13.66 0.93
CA THR A 605 -20.53 -13.27 2.11
C THR A 605 -19.21 -14.02 2.18
N TYR A 606 -19.12 -15.17 1.51
CA TYR A 606 -17.95 -16.03 1.52
C TYR A 606 -17.21 -15.92 0.19
N GLU A 607 -15.89 -15.82 0.26
CA GLU A 607 -15.02 -15.85 -0.90
C GLU A 607 -15.29 -17.12 -1.71
N ASN A 608 -15.34 -16.97 -3.04
CA ASN A 608 -15.56 -18.09 -3.96
C ASN A 608 -14.89 -17.81 -5.31
N ASP A 609 -14.60 -18.86 -6.05
CA ASP A 609 -13.93 -18.75 -7.33
C ASP A 609 -14.83 -18.18 -8.45
N TYR A 610 -16.15 -18.21 -8.28
CA TYR A 610 -17.10 -17.68 -9.26
C TYR A 610 -17.01 -16.15 -9.40
N TYR A 611 -16.91 -15.44 -8.27
CA TYR A 611 -16.81 -13.98 -8.24
C TYR A 611 -15.38 -13.46 -8.06
N LEU A 612 -14.39 -14.37 -8.03
CA LEU A 612 -12.99 -13.96 -8.03
C LEU A 612 -12.67 -13.22 -9.32
N GLN A 613 -12.10 -12.04 -9.20
CA GLN A 613 -11.79 -11.15 -10.32
C GLN A 613 -10.31 -11.23 -10.69
N ASP A 614 -10.04 -11.21 -11.99
CA ASP A 614 -8.70 -11.01 -12.53
C ASP A 614 -8.41 -9.49 -12.62
N ALA A 615 -7.63 -8.99 -11.68
CA ALA A 615 -7.18 -7.60 -11.59
C ALA A 615 -5.81 -7.38 -12.25
N SER A 616 -5.37 -8.27 -13.13
CA SER A 616 -4.24 -8.01 -14.01
C SER A 616 -4.52 -6.82 -14.93
N TYR A 617 -3.47 -6.09 -15.32
CA TYR A 617 -3.67 -4.90 -16.15
C TYR A 617 -2.40 -4.51 -16.89
N TRP A 618 -2.58 -3.66 -17.90
CA TRP A 618 -1.53 -2.80 -18.42
C TRP A 618 -2.03 -1.37 -18.60
N ARG A 619 -1.11 -0.43 -18.44
CA ARG A 619 -1.42 1.01 -18.44
C ARG A 619 -0.34 1.79 -19.16
N ILE A 620 -0.76 2.72 -20.03
CA ILE A 620 0.14 3.77 -20.48
C ILE A 620 0.27 4.78 -19.35
N LYS A 621 1.35 4.61 -18.58
CA LYS A 621 1.63 5.45 -17.40
C LYS A 621 2.02 6.87 -17.78
N ASN A 622 2.79 7.00 -18.85
CA ASN A 622 3.20 8.30 -19.35
C ASN A 622 3.40 8.24 -20.86
N ILE A 623 2.98 9.27 -21.55
CA ILE A 623 3.36 9.59 -22.92
C ILE A 623 3.77 11.06 -22.97
N THR A 624 4.97 11.34 -23.48
CA THR A 624 5.47 12.70 -23.64
C THR A 624 5.91 12.90 -25.07
N ILE A 625 5.42 13.97 -25.67
CA ILE A 625 5.89 14.47 -26.97
C ILE A 625 6.54 15.81 -26.71
N ASP A 626 7.77 15.97 -27.18
CA ASP A 626 8.51 17.20 -27.02
C ASP A 626 9.13 17.70 -28.31
N TYR A 627 9.38 19.02 -28.36
CA TYR A 627 10.12 19.64 -29.42
C TYR A 627 11.22 20.54 -28.84
N THR A 628 12.45 20.22 -29.19
CA THR A 628 13.64 21.03 -28.88
C THR A 628 13.96 21.92 -30.06
N PHE A 629 13.89 23.22 -29.86
CA PHE A 629 14.18 24.21 -30.91
C PHE A 629 15.66 24.14 -31.31
N PRO A 630 15.96 24.35 -32.61
CA PRO A 630 17.34 24.45 -33.08
C PRO A 630 18.09 25.58 -32.35
N GLN A 631 19.32 25.28 -31.91
CA GLN A 631 20.13 26.22 -31.14
C GLN A 631 20.47 27.52 -31.94
N GLU A 632 20.51 27.43 -33.26
CA GLU A 632 20.68 28.59 -34.15
C GLU A 632 19.59 29.63 -34.01
N LEU A 633 18.38 29.20 -33.67
CA LEU A 633 17.24 30.11 -33.44
C LEU A 633 17.25 30.63 -32.00
N THR A 634 17.48 29.78 -31.03
CA THR A 634 17.38 30.14 -29.60
C THR A 634 18.51 31.08 -29.16
N ARG A 635 19.71 30.94 -29.71
CA ARG A 635 20.85 31.82 -29.42
C ARG A 635 20.59 33.28 -29.83
N LYS A 636 19.74 33.51 -30.84
CA LYS A 636 19.38 34.89 -31.25
C LYS A 636 18.65 35.64 -30.13
N ILE A 637 18.01 34.94 -29.23
CA ILE A 637 17.29 35.49 -28.07
C ILE A 637 18.01 35.18 -26.75
N ARG A 638 19.30 34.83 -26.80
CA ARG A 638 20.18 34.50 -25.65
C ARG A 638 19.68 33.32 -24.81
N ILE A 639 19.02 32.38 -25.45
CA ILE A 639 18.59 31.11 -24.83
C ILE A 639 19.50 29.99 -25.36
N GLU A 640 20.12 29.24 -24.46
CA GLU A 640 20.98 28.13 -24.86
C GLU A 640 20.15 26.93 -25.34
N LYS A 641 19.07 26.63 -24.64
CA LYS A 641 18.16 25.54 -24.99
C LYS A 641 16.71 25.89 -24.67
N LEU A 642 15.84 25.67 -25.64
CA LEU A 642 14.40 25.81 -25.50
C LEU A 642 13.72 24.51 -25.91
N LYS A 643 12.90 23.95 -25.02
CA LYS A 643 12.13 22.74 -25.25
C LYS A 643 10.70 22.95 -24.78
N ILE A 644 9.73 22.62 -25.63
CA ILE A 644 8.32 22.58 -25.29
C ILE A 644 7.91 21.11 -25.24
N TYR A 645 7.05 20.73 -24.30
CA TYR A 645 6.52 19.37 -24.23
C TYR A 645 5.05 19.34 -23.81
N VAL A 646 4.40 18.27 -24.25
CA VAL A 646 3.06 17.86 -23.79
C VAL A 646 3.21 16.45 -23.23
N SER A 647 2.73 16.24 -22.03
CA SER A 647 2.75 14.93 -21.35
C SER A 647 1.36 14.54 -20.89
N GLY A 648 1.02 13.27 -21.06
CA GLY A 648 -0.19 12.67 -20.54
C GLY A 648 0.16 11.51 -19.60
N ASP A 649 -0.42 11.50 -18.40
CA ASP A 649 -0.23 10.44 -17.41
C ASP A 649 -1.49 9.62 -17.23
N ASN A 650 -1.33 8.28 -17.08
CA ASN A 650 -2.41 7.31 -16.88
C ASN A 650 -3.51 7.36 -17.96
N ILE A 651 -3.14 7.65 -19.20
CA ILE A 651 -4.10 8.00 -20.26
C ILE A 651 -4.94 6.81 -20.74
N PHE A 652 -4.42 5.60 -20.61
CA PHE A 652 -5.13 4.38 -21.01
C PHE A 652 -4.81 3.23 -20.06
N THR A 653 -5.85 2.47 -19.69
CA THR A 653 -5.74 1.25 -18.90
C THR A 653 -6.60 0.17 -19.50
N HIS A 654 -6.08 -1.05 -19.55
CA HIS A 654 -6.82 -2.26 -19.91
C HIS A 654 -6.67 -3.28 -18.79
N SER A 655 -7.78 -3.93 -18.42
CA SER A 655 -7.82 -5.00 -17.42
C SER A 655 -8.97 -5.95 -17.71
N PRO A 656 -8.83 -7.27 -17.49
CA PRO A 656 -9.95 -8.22 -17.49
C PRO A 656 -11.07 -7.86 -16.52
N LEU A 657 -10.72 -7.18 -15.40
CA LEU A 657 -11.67 -6.67 -14.42
C LEU A 657 -12.80 -5.85 -15.07
N PHE A 658 -12.51 -5.11 -16.14
CA PHE A 658 -13.48 -4.26 -16.85
C PHE A 658 -14.55 -5.04 -17.63
N LYS A 659 -14.47 -6.36 -17.63
CA LYS A 659 -15.54 -7.20 -18.21
C LYS A 659 -16.85 -7.07 -17.41
N HIS A 660 -16.74 -6.94 -16.08
CA HIS A 660 -17.89 -6.91 -15.17
C HIS A 660 -18.09 -5.56 -14.50
N THR A 661 -17.03 -4.76 -14.37
CA THR A 661 -17.09 -3.43 -13.73
C THR A 661 -15.93 -2.54 -14.19
N ASP A 662 -16.21 -1.29 -14.51
CA ASP A 662 -15.24 -0.24 -14.81
C ASP A 662 -15.07 0.77 -13.65
N MET A 663 -15.70 0.49 -12.51
CA MET A 663 -15.70 1.37 -11.33
C MET A 663 -14.43 1.30 -10.50
N PHE A 664 -13.58 0.28 -10.72
CA PHE A 664 -12.37 0.06 -9.95
C PHE A 664 -11.11 0.29 -10.78
N ASP A 665 -10.09 0.84 -10.13
CA ASP A 665 -8.77 0.94 -10.73
C ASP A 665 -7.93 -0.29 -10.34
N PRO A 666 -7.51 -1.14 -11.30
CA PRO A 666 -6.78 -2.37 -10.98
C PRO A 666 -5.41 -2.13 -10.35
N GLU A 667 -4.84 -0.93 -10.47
CA GLU A 667 -3.56 -0.59 -9.82
C GLU A 667 -3.75 -0.30 -8.34
N THR A 668 -4.81 0.43 -7.97
CA THR A 668 -5.06 0.86 -6.59
C THR A 668 -5.97 -0.07 -5.81
N ILE A 669 -6.58 -1.06 -6.46
CA ILE A 669 -7.46 -2.02 -5.83
C ILE A 669 -6.72 -2.81 -4.72
N GLY A 670 -7.28 -2.83 -3.52
CA GLY A 670 -6.65 -3.46 -2.35
C GLY A 670 -5.61 -2.58 -1.63
N PHE A 671 -5.37 -1.33 -2.08
CA PHE A 671 -4.61 -0.34 -1.32
C PHE A 671 -5.55 0.64 -0.64
N GLY A 672 -5.29 0.99 0.61
CA GLY A 672 -6.00 2.05 1.33
C GLY A 672 -7.20 1.61 2.18
N ASP A 673 -7.48 0.32 2.28
CA ASP A 673 -8.51 -0.19 3.21
C ASP A 673 -8.04 -0.21 4.68
N SER A 674 -6.79 0.21 4.95
CA SER A 674 -6.19 0.23 6.29
C SER A 674 -6.78 1.26 7.26
N ASP A 675 -7.58 2.22 6.76
CA ASP A 675 -8.22 3.23 7.61
C ASP A 675 -9.56 2.78 8.22
N TYR A 676 -10.09 1.65 7.77
CA TYR A 676 -11.19 1.00 8.43
C TYR A 676 -10.61 -0.09 9.34
N ASN A 677 -10.83 0.03 10.64
CA ASN A 677 -10.51 -1.00 11.62
C ASN A 677 -11.20 -2.31 11.20
N ASP A 678 -10.54 -3.06 10.35
CA ASP A 678 -10.90 -4.44 10.11
C ASP A 678 -10.43 -5.24 11.33
N THR A 679 -11.31 -5.28 12.34
CA THR A 679 -11.13 -6.11 13.53
C THR A 679 -11.37 -7.59 13.23
N THR A 680 -11.71 -7.93 11.98
CA THR A 680 -12.05 -9.30 11.57
C THR A 680 -10.86 -10.08 11.05
N GLY A 681 -9.61 -9.58 11.18
CA GLY A 681 -8.41 -10.36 10.83
C GLY A 681 -8.44 -10.92 9.39
N GLY A 682 -9.11 -10.20 8.49
CA GLY A 682 -9.33 -10.64 7.13
C GLY A 682 -8.01 -10.89 6.42
N LEU A 683 -7.93 -12.00 5.77
CA LEU A 683 -6.85 -12.40 4.88
C LEU A 683 -6.58 -11.25 3.91
N SER A 684 -5.39 -10.69 3.98
CA SER A 684 -4.97 -9.58 3.14
C SER A 684 -5.18 -9.93 1.66
N GLY A 685 -5.98 -9.15 0.97
CA GLY A 685 -6.20 -9.30 -0.45
C GLY A 685 -7.62 -9.35 -0.89
N VAL A 686 -8.51 -9.32 0.04
CA VAL A 686 -9.92 -9.11 -0.14
C VAL A 686 -10.15 -7.63 0.15
N GLY A 687 -10.57 -6.85 -0.81
CA GLY A 687 -10.70 -5.39 -0.66
C GLY A 687 -12.10 -4.91 -0.98
N GLN A 688 -12.47 -3.80 -0.38
CA GLN A 688 -13.75 -3.16 -0.66
C GLN A 688 -13.69 -2.31 -1.94
N GLY A 689 -12.49 -2.05 -2.46
CA GLY A 689 -12.28 -1.29 -3.69
C GLY A 689 -12.51 0.22 -3.54
N TYR A 690 -12.45 0.77 -2.33
CA TYR A 690 -12.72 2.19 -2.07
C TYR A 690 -11.52 3.10 -2.27
N SER A 691 -10.41 2.59 -2.78
CA SER A 691 -9.25 3.39 -3.11
C SER A 691 -9.56 4.39 -4.23
N TYR A 692 -9.10 5.62 -4.08
CA TYR A 692 -9.28 6.64 -5.10
C TYR A 692 -8.57 6.22 -6.40
N PRO A 693 -9.25 6.23 -7.56
CA PRO A 693 -8.65 5.80 -8.83
C PRO A 693 -7.55 6.76 -9.29
N MET A 694 -6.60 6.24 -10.05
CA MET A 694 -5.54 7.04 -10.64
C MET A 694 -6.09 8.02 -11.67
N LEU A 695 -5.81 9.31 -11.48
CA LEU A 695 -6.28 10.36 -12.38
C LEU A 695 -5.51 10.35 -13.70
N LYS A 696 -6.22 10.63 -14.79
CA LYS A 696 -5.63 11.01 -16.07
C LYS A 696 -5.21 12.47 -15.99
N THR A 697 -3.94 12.76 -16.26
CA THR A 697 -3.40 14.12 -16.15
C THR A 697 -2.74 14.53 -17.47
N TRP A 698 -2.97 15.76 -17.89
CA TRP A 698 -2.29 16.35 -19.03
C TRP A 698 -1.47 17.56 -18.58
N THR A 699 -0.24 17.61 -19.02
CA THR A 699 0.70 18.67 -18.67
C THR A 699 1.29 19.28 -19.93
N ILE A 700 1.32 20.61 -20.00
CA ILE A 700 2.07 21.37 -21.00
C ILE A 700 3.19 22.08 -20.27
N GLY A 701 4.41 21.93 -20.74
CA GLY A 701 5.57 22.52 -20.08
C GLY A 701 6.59 23.13 -21.05
N LEU A 702 7.34 24.04 -20.48
CA LEU A 702 8.44 24.76 -21.14
C LEU A 702 9.71 24.56 -20.32
N ASN A 703 10.78 24.17 -21.00
CA ASN A 703 12.11 24.06 -20.39
C ASN A 703 13.06 25.02 -21.10
N VAL A 704 13.63 25.94 -20.33
CA VAL A 704 14.53 26.98 -20.83
C VAL A 704 15.85 26.91 -20.07
N ALA A 705 16.96 26.86 -20.80
CA ALA A 705 18.30 27.05 -20.25
C ALA A 705 18.92 28.30 -20.89
N PHE A 706 19.57 29.12 -20.06
CA PHE A 706 20.23 30.38 -20.47
C PHE A 706 21.73 30.25 -20.56
#